data_51c1d9edb871bf0bcd64c476cc9e69a4
#
_entry.id   51c1d9edb871bf0bcd64c476cc9e69a4
#
_cell.length_a   1.000
_cell.length_b   1.000
_cell.length_c   1.000
_cell.angle_alpha   90.00
_cell.angle_beta   90.00
_cell.angle_gamma   90.00
#
_symmetry.space_group_name_H-M   'P 1'
#
loop_
_entity.id
_entity.type
_entity.pdbx_description
1 polymer ?
#
loop_
_entity_poly.entity_id
_entity_poly.type
_entity_poly.pdbx_seq_one_letter_code
_entity_poly.pdbx_strand_id
1 'polypeptide(L)'
;MLAHAVIVRDPFNPALSREFRELTEPAQISALAIPGDSPFIILRNGVAVLRADWEDQIMEGDVFAVVVLPQDGGGGGSNPLTTILRLAVVVVATVYGGPLGGVAGSWGQVAASAAIMVAGNMLINALIPPPTLPSAQQQSQMAAASPTYSLQAQGNTARLDSAIPEHFGRLRVFPDFGALPYVEYAGNEQYLYSLLCIGRGSYDVEAVQIEDSPVSSFSEIEYEIIPPGGTLTKFPANVATSGEVSGQELLLGAYIGPFAANAAGTLANFLGFDVVLPRGLYYANDNGTLSTVSLTVQCECRPIDDNGVPTGDGSYTVLGTTTYSFATTTPQRASIRYTVAQGRYQARMTRTDTKQTDTRYGHEVVWAGLRAYLPETRDFGDVTLLAMRMRASNNLSQQSSRKVNVIATRKLPLWNGSTWSEPTATSRIDAAFAYICKVVIPDSRIDLAGLLALNTVWAARGDTFDGRFDNAVSLWEALIKIAGAGRAKPFMQGGIVRVSRDSEQSFPVALFSMRNILRGSFSVHYLMPTEETADAVETAYFDRNYWAPRRVLSKLAGSSALKPVKVDLFGVTDRNQAFREGVYQAACNRYRRKIIKFSTEMEGFIPSFGDLIAISHDMPQWGQFAEVLSYDAELLILTVSEPLVFTTGTHYVGLRKRDGSISGPWPVTAGNNEYQVVFSSALDFTPYTGLNEERTHVVFGPGETWRQPAKVISVKPRGLYAVEIECVNEDVSVHSAENGLTAPAVNYSQLPTNYTAPVIASLFLKSSTTDVSKVLAVWTPAPGADTYQIEMASGTDPNAAGLVWTRVAETTANNWAVTALYGAQTLIRVRGVGLVAGPWLALFYGSVSDYMWVNDAANMWNVTDTTLMWK
;
A
#
# COMPACT_ATOMS: atom_id res chain seq x y z
N MET A 1 34.66 -22.18 37.19
CA MET A 1 34.13 -21.31 36.11
C MET A 1 33.17 -20.39 36.80
N LEU A 2 33.51 -19.11 36.94
CA LEU A 2 32.74 -18.19 37.77
C LEU A 2 31.53 -17.61 36.97
N ALA A 3 31.75 -17.15 35.73
CA ALA A 3 30.69 -16.59 34.92
C ALA A 3 31.03 -16.67 33.41
N HIS A 4 30.03 -16.47 32.56
CA HIS A 4 30.19 -16.43 31.11
C HIS A 4 29.88 -15.03 30.57
N ALA A 5 30.70 -14.56 29.64
CA ALA A 5 30.44 -13.31 28.94
C ALA A 5 30.46 -13.52 27.42
N VAL A 6 29.51 -12.92 26.72
CA VAL A 6 29.45 -12.88 25.26
C VAL A 6 29.58 -11.44 24.80
N ILE A 7 30.56 -11.15 23.96
CA ILE A 7 30.76 -9.85 23.38
C ILE A 7 30.26 -9.87 21.94
N VAL A 8 29.31 -9.03 21.60
CA VAL A 8 28.75 -8.88 20.25
C VAL A 8 29.20 -7.55 19.66
N ARG A 9 30.09 -7.58 18.67
CA ARG A 9 30.68 -6.37 18.06
C ARG A 9 29.81 -5.74 16.99
N ASP A 10 29.00 -6.54 16.29
CA ASP A 10 28.01 -6.06 15.31
C ASP A 10 26.63 -6.63 15.70
N PRO A 11 25.74 -5.78 16.24
CA PRO A 11 24.41 -6.21 16.66
C PRO A 11 23.48 -6.57 15.49
N PHE A 12 23.80 -6.16 14.25
CA PHE A 12 23.04 -6.53 13.05
C PHE A 12 23.42 -7.92 12.52
N ASN A 13 24.60 -8.42 12.92
CA ASN A 13 25.09 -9.75 12.55
C ASN A 13 25.66 -10.51 13.75
N PRO A 14 24.86 -10.77 14.80
CA PRO A 14 25.34 -11.28 16.08
C PRO A 14 25.95 -12.67 15.98
N ALA A 15 25.51 -13.50 15.03
CA ALA A 15 26.02 -14.86 14.85
C ALA A 15 27.48 -14.90 14.38
N LEU A 16 27.91 -13.91 13.58
CA LEU A 16 29.27 -13.84 13.02
C LEU A 16 30.22 -12.96 13.84
N SER A 17 29.70 -12.07 14.68
CA SER A 17 30.47 -11.06 15.41
C SER A 17 30.60 -11.33 16.92
N ARG A 18 30.23 -12.53 17.38
CA ARG A 18 30.26 -12.89 18.79
C ARG A 18 31.59 -13.49 19.23
N GLU A 19 32.07 -13.07 20.40
CA GLU A 19 33.25 -13.57 21.08
C GLU A 19 32.82 -14.09 22.47
N PHE A 20 33.17 -15.33 22.81
CA PHE A 20 32.83 -15.91 24.12
C PHE A 20 34.05 -15.74 25.06
N ARG A 21 33.81 -15.26 26.29
CA ARG A 21 34.78 -15.17 27.35
C ARG A 21 34.29 -15.93 28.59
N GLU A 22 35.13 -16.79 29.08
CA GLU A 22 34.95 -17.47 30.37
C GLU A 22 35.70 -16.71 31.44
N LEU A 23 35.03 -16.34 32.52
CA LEU A 23 35.60 -15.68 33.67
C LEU A 23 35.86 -16.72 34.76
N THR A 24 37.12 -16.88 35.05
CA THR A 24 37.58 -17.90 36.00
C THR A 24 38.02 -17.32 37.35
N GLU A 25 38.28 -16.01 37.41
CA GLU A 25 38.71 -15.29 38.61
C GLU A 25 37.67 -14.24 39.02
N PRO A 26 37.57 -13.89 40.31
CA PRO A 26 36.69 -12.80 40.76
C PRO A 26 37.09 -11.47 40.09
N ALA A 27 36.15 -10.86 39.38
CA ALA A 27 36.34 -9.61 38.69
C ALA A 27 35.14 -8.68 38.91
N GLN A 28 35.30 -7.37 38.71
CA GLN A 28 34.20 -6.42 38.66
C GLN A 28 33.59 -6.38 37.26
N ILE A 29 32.34 -5.95 37.15
CA ILE A 29 31.65 -5.80 35.86
C ILE A 29 32.40 -4.86 34.90
N SER A 30 33.09 -3.87 35.45
CA SER A 30 33.98 -2.95 34.69
C SER A 30 35.05 -3.64 33.89
N ALA A 31 35.50 -4.83 34.28
CA ALA A 31 36.47 -5.65 33.54
C ALA A 31 35.93 -6.16 32.18
N LEU A 32 34.62 -6.14 31.98
CA LEU A 32 33.96 -6.49 30.72
C LEU A 32 33.89 -5.32 29.75
N ALA A 33 34.29 -4.11 30.15
CA ALA A 33 34.28 -2.94 29.28
C ALA A 33 35.20 -3.16 28.08
N ILE A 34 34.71 -2.78 26.90
CA ILE A 34 35.46 -2.89 25.64
C ILE A 34 36.36 -1.65 25.51
N PRO A 35 37.70 -1.81 25.35
CA PRO A 35 38.59 -0.68 25.10
C PRO A 35 38.28 0.00 23.74
N GLY A 36 38.13 1.32 23.72
CA GLY A 36 37.90 2.10 22.50
C GLY A 36 36.76 3.12 22.64
N ASP A 37 36.56 3.97 21.62
CA ASP A 37 35.57 5.06 21.61
C ASP A 37 34.16 4.59 21.22
N SER A 38 33.95 3.31 20.94
CA SER A 38 32.63 2.80 20.54
C SER A 38 31.71 2.64 21.75
N PRO A 39 30.50 3.21 21.76
CA PRO A 39 29.53 3.03 22.84
C PRO A 39 29.08 1.57 22.90
N PHE A 40 28.89 1.03 24.09
CA PHE A 40 28.40 -0.32 24.31
C PHE A 40 27.51 -0.40 25.55
N ILE A 41 26.72 -1.48 25.64
CA ILE A 41 25.85 -1.79 26.78
C ILE A 41 26.30 -3.11 27.36
N ILE A 42 26.32 -3.22 28.69
CA ILE A 42 26.52 -4.46 29.43
C ILE A 42 25.17 -4.93 29.96
N LEU A 43 24.85 -6.19 29.71
CA LEU A 43 23.67 -6.86 30.24
C LEU A 43 24.12 -7.97 31.20
N ARG A 44 23.54 -8.04 32.41
CA ARG A 44 23.73 -9.14 33.39
C ARG A 44 22.42 -9.93 33.46
N ASN A 45 22.45 -11.22 33.17
CA ASN A 45 21.29 -12.10 33.17
C ASN A 45 20.11 -11.52 32.34
N GLY A 46 20.40 -10.84 31.24
CA GLY A 46 19.42 -10.24 30.37
C GLY A 46 18.95 -8.83 30.76
N VAL A 47 19.40 -8.27 31.90
CA VAL A 47 19.05 -6.93 32.37
C VAL A 47 20.22 -5.97 32.16
N ALA A 48 19.93 -4.75 31.69
CA ALA A 48 20.96 -3.73 31.47
C ALA A 48 21.57 -3.25 32.79
N VAL A 49 22.90 -3.26 32.88
CA VAL A 49 23.66 -2.79 34.04
C VAL A 49 23.96 -1.31 33.88
N LEU A 50 23.53 -0.50 34.85
CA LEU A 50 23.84 0.94 34.84
C LEU A 50 25.31 1.17 35.12
N ARG A 51 25.86 2.28 34.62
CA ARG A 51 27.30 2.60 34.81
C ARG A 51 27.68 2.79 36.28
N ALA A 52 26.73 3.11 37.14
CA ALA A 52 26.92 3.24 38.57
C ALA A 52 27.19 1.87 39.21
N ASP A 53 26.72 0.78 38.65
CA ASP A 53 26.78 -0.58 39.16
C ASP A 53 27.97 -1.38 38.54
N TRP A 54 28.85 -0.77 37.79
CA TRP A 54 30.00 -1.41 37.15
C TRP A 54 31.12 -1.83 38.13
N GLU A 55 31.09 -1.29 39.32
CA GLU A 55 32.02 -1.70 40.39
C GLU A 55 31.55 -2.95 41.16
N ASP A 56 30.35 -3.44 40.86
CA ASP A 56 29.81 -4.68 41.45
C ASP A 56 30.67 -5.90 41.06
N GLN A 57 30.77 -6.83 41.95
CA GLN A 57 31.48 -8.08 41.70
C GLN A 57 30.63 -9.07 40.89
N ILE A 58 31.28 -9.75 39.95
CA ILE A 58 30.69 -10.81 39.16
C ILE A 58 30.50 -12.04 40.07
N MET A 59 29.25 -12.55 40.11
CA MET A 59 28.90 -13.71 40.96
C MET A 59 28.95 -15.01 40.16
N GLU A 60 29.11 -16.12 40.86
CA GLU A 60 29.08 -17.45 40.26
C GLU A 60 27.71 -17.75 39.64
N GLY A 61 27.71 -18.12 38.35
CA GLY A 61 26.50 -18.38 37.58
C GLY A 61 25.98 -17.16 36.83
N ASP A 62 26.59 -15.97 36.94
CA ASP A 62 26.21 -14.83 36.15
C ASP A 62 26.53 -15.03 34.67
N VAL A 63 25.67 -14.51 33.86
CA VAL A 63 25.81 -14.51 32.40
C VAL A 63 25.74 -13.08 31.86
N PHE A 64 26.80 -12.67 31.17
CA PHE A 64 26.93 -11.32 30.65
C PHE A 64 26.84 -11.30 29.14
N ALA A 65 26.20 -10.22 28.59
CA ALA A 65 26.31 -9.89 27.19
C ALA A 65 26.77 -8.42 27.05
N VAL A 66 27.82 -8.20 26.29
CA VAL A 66 28.33 -6.87 25.98
C VAL A 66 28.08 -6.61 24.52
N VAL A 67 27.24 -5.60 24.20
CA VAL A 67 26.80 -5.28 22.84
C VAL A 67 27.34 -3.91 22.45
N VAL A 68 28.13 -3.86 21.38
CA VAL A 68 28.64 -2.60 20.81
C VAL A 68 27.51 -1.94 20.01
N LEU A 69 27.37 -0.63 20.19
CA LEU A 69 26.34 0.16 19.52
C LEU A 69 26.88 0.76 18.22
N PRO A 70 26.14 0.73 17.10
CA PRO A 70 26.56 1.39 15.87
C PRO A 70 26.57 2.91 16.03
N GLN A 71 27.63 3.56 15.56
CA GLN A 71 27.82 5.02 15.69
C GLN A 71 27.14 5.87 14.60
N ASP A 72 26.69 5.29 13.47
CA ASP A 72 26.10 6.02 12.36
C ASP A 72 24.67 5.56 12.04
N GLY A 73 23.75 6.52 12.12
CA GLY A 73 22.33 6.34 11.77
C GLY A 73 21.53 7.60 12.09
N GLY A 74 21.90 8.73 11.50
CA GLY A 74 21.12 9.95 11.59
C GLY A 74 19.81 9.82 10.84
N GLY A 75 18.69 10.03 11.53
CA GLY A 75 17.38 10.28 10.90
C GLY A 75 16.19 9.71 11.65
N GLY A 76 15.51 10.56 12.45
CA GLY A 76 14.07 10.42 12.69
C GLY A 76 13.62 9.79 14.00
N GLY A 77 13.46 10.62 15.02
CA GLY A 77 12.23 10.64 15.87
C GLY A 77 11.85 9.47 16.77
N SER A 78 12.58 8.36 16.85
CA SER A 78 12.38 7.34 17.88
C SER A 78 13.42 7.54 19.00
N ASN A 79 12.98 7.36 20.27
CA ASN A 79 13.90 7.44 21.40
C ASN A 79 15.03 6.40 21.18
N PRO A 80 16.29 6.82 20.93
CA PRO A 80 17.36 5.90 20.57
C PRO A 80 17.58 4.80 21.64
N LEU A 81 17.29 5.12 22.90
CA LEU A 81 17.41 4.18 24.02
C LEU A 81 16.44 2.98 23.87
N THR A 82 15.23 3.19 23.41
CA THR A 82 14.23 2.13 23.22
C THR A 82 14.63 1.17 22.08
N THR A 83 15.16 1.72 20.99
CA THR A 83 15.63 0.93 19.83
C THR A 83 16.86 0.09 20.23
N ILE A 84 17.78 0.69 20.97
CA ILE A 84 18.99 0.05 21.49
C ILE A 84 18.63 -1.09 22.46
N LEU A 85 17.72 -0.86 23.40
CA LEU A 85 17.29 -1.89 24.36
C LEU A 85 16.53 -3.03 23.66
N ARG A 86 15.70 -2.76 22.69
CA ARG A 86 15.02 -3.80 21.90
C ARG A 86 16.01 -4.64 21.11
N LEU A 87 17.01 -4.03 20.50
CA LEU A 87 18.07 -4.72 19.77
C LEU A 87 18.90 -5.60 20.71
N ALA A 88 19.24 -5.10 21.90
CA ALA A 88 19.95 -5.83 22.92
C ALA A 88 19.16 -7.07 23.40
N VAL A 89 17.83 -6.97 23.57
CA VAL A 89 16.94 -8.10 23.92
C VAL A 89 16.93 -9.17 22.81
N VAL A 90 16.88 -8.77 21.54
CA VAL A 90 16.94 -9.69 20.40
C VAL A 90 18.30 -10.42 20.36
N VAL A 91 19.40 -9.72 20.59
CA VAL A 91 20.74 -10.29 20.66
C VAL A 91 20.85 -11.28 21.81
N VAL A 92 20.34 -10.94 23.00
CA VAL A 92 20.31 -11.85 24.17
C VAL A 92 19.47 -13.08 23.84
N ALA A 93 18.27 -12.93 23.29
CA ALA A 93 17.42 -14.07 22.93
C ALA A 93 18.10 -15.02 21.92
N THR A 94 18.83 -14.48 20.92
CA THR A 94 19.54 -15.30 19.93
C THR A 94 20.80 -15.94 20.48
N VAL A 95 21.47 -15.32 21.45
CA VAL A 95 22.68 -15.84 22.09
C VAL A 95 22.36 -16.90 23.15
N TYR A 96 21.36 -16.65 24.00
CA TYR A 96 20.99 -17.57 25.11
C TYR A 96 19.97 -18.64 24.70
N GLY A 97 19.16 -18.42 23.67
CA GLY A 97 18.30 -19.43 23.07
C GLY A 97 19.02 -20.43 22.18
N GLY A 98 20.33 -20.23 21.93
CA GLY A 98 21.19 -21.09 21.11
C GLY A 98 21.80 -22.29 21.86
N PRO A 99 22.87 -22.92 21.31
CA PRO A 99 23.40 -24.23 21.77
C PRO A 99 23.89 -24.31 23.20
N LEU A 100 23.92 -23.26 24.01
CA LEU A 100 24.32 -23.26 25.40
C LEU A 100 23.26 -23.75 26.39
N GLY A 101 21.99 -23.82 25.97
CA GLY A 101 20.91 -24.47 26.74
C GLY A 101 20.97 -25.98 26.60
N GLY A 102 22.01 -26.60 27.13
CA GLY A 102 22.11 -28.06 27.14
C GLY A 102 20.87 -28.70 27.75
N VAL A 103 20.34 -29.72 27.08
CA VAL A 103 19.25 -30.62 27.40
C VAL A 103 17.86 -30.13 27.00
N ALA A 104 17.45 -30.64 25.91
CA ALA A 104 16.13 -30.93 25.36
C ALA A 104 15.92 -30.32 23.96
N GLY A 105 15.43 -31.13 23.05
CA GLY A 105 15.37 -30.93 21.62
C GLY A 105 14.83 -29.57 21.12
N SER A 106 14.91 -29.35 19.83
CA SER A 106 14.67 -28.10 19.10
C SER A 106 13.48 -27.22 19.56
N TRP A 107 12.47 -27.77 20.20
CA TRP A 107 11.31 -27.07 20.73
C TRP A 107 11.58 -26.25 22.01
N GLY A 108 12.53 -26.74 22.87
CA GLY A 108 12.90 -26.03 24.09
C GLY A 108 13.66 -24.72 23.82
N GLN A 109 14.46 -24.68 22.76
CA GLN A 109 15.25 -23.51 22.37
C GLN A 109 14.38 -22.39 21.79
N VAL A 110 13.37 -22.75 20.99
CA VAL A 110 12.41 -21.78 20.44
C VAL A 110 11.53 -21.20 21.56
N ALA A 111 11.08 -22.02 22.51
CA ALA A 111 10.30 -21.55 23.64
C ALA A 111 11.10 -20.63 24.58
N ALA A 112 12.37 -20.95 24.84
CA ALA A 112 13.25 -20.12 25.66
C ALA A 112 13.54 -18.77 24.99
N SER A 113 13.85 -18.75 23.70
CA SER A 113 14.07 -17.52 22.95
C SER A 113 12.82 -16.64 22.91
N ALA A 114 11.64 -17.23 22.71
CA ALA A 114 10.37 -16.50 22.71
C ALA A 114 10.02 -15.94 24.10
N ALA A 115 10.28 -16.70 25.17
CA ALA A 115 10.05 -16.26 26.55
C ALA A 115 10.95 -15.08 26.93
N ILE A 116 12.24 -15.13 26.54
CA ILE A 116 13.19 -14.02 26.78
C ILE A 116 12.78 -12.77 26.00
N MET A 117 12.35 -12.89 24.75
CA MET A 117 11.88 -11.75 23.96
C MET A 117 10.61 -11.12 24.54
N VAL A 118 9.66 -11.94 24.99
CA VAL A 118 8.40 -11.44 25.58
C VAL A 118 8.67 -10.75 26.93
N ALA A 119 9.47 -11.37 27.80
CA ALA A 119 9.83 -10.78 29.07
C ALA A 119 10.65 -9.49 28.91
N GLY A 120 11.62 -9.47 28.00
CA GLY A 120 12.41 -8.28 27.69
C GLY A 120 11.59 -7.13 27.16
N ASN A 121 10.66 -7.38 26.24
CA ASN A 121 9.75 -6.34 25.71
C ASN A 121 8.76 -5.82 26.77
N MET A 122 8.26 -6.67 27.66
CA MET A 122 7.44 -6.24 28.80
C MET A 122 8.22 -5.32 29.75
N LEU A 123 9.47 -5.66 30.04
CA LEU A 123 10.32 -4.86 30.94
C LEU A 123 10.67 -3.50 30.32
N ILE A 124 10.93 -3.46 29.02
CA ILE A 124 11.18 -2.20 28.27
C ILE A 124 9.95 -1.29 28.30
N ASN A 125 8.76 -1.85 28.11
CA ASN A 125 7.51 -1.09 28.14
C ASN A 125 7.14 -0.62 29.59
N ALA A 126 7.61 -1.30 30.62
CA ALA A 126 7.43 -0.90 32.01
C ALA A 126 8.43 0.17 32.46
N LEU A 127 9.66 0.15 31.92
CA LEU A 127 10.72 1.11 32.26
C LEU A 127 10.64 2.41 31.44
N ILE A 128 10.13 2.31 30.21
CA ILE A 128 9.94 3.43 29.30
C ILE A 128 8.46 3.38 28.88
N PRO A 129 7.56 4.13 29.52
CA PRO A 129 6.18 4.16 29.08
C PRO A 129 6.15 4.56 27.60
N PRO A 130 5.31 3.92 26.76
CA PRO A 130 5.22 4.27 25.36
C PRO A 130 5.01 5.78 25.27
N PRO A 131 5.76 6.47 24.41
CA PRO A 131 5.56 7.89 24.22
C PRO A 131 4.09 8.12 23.85
N THR A 132 3.47 9.09 24.50
CA THR A 132 2.17 9.62 24.12
C THR A 132 2.17 9.74 22.61
N LEU A 133 1.22 9.05 21.96
CA LEU A 133 1.12 8.81 20.52
C LEU A 133 1.78 9.92 19.68
N PRO A 134 2.79 9.61 18.85
CA PRO A 134 3.34 10.58 17.93
C PRO A 134 2.22 11.04 17.00
N SER A 135 2.18 12.33 16.72
CA SER A 135 1.31 12.92 15.72
C SER A 135 1.33 12.07 14.45
N ALA A 136 0.20 11.95 13.78
CA ALA A 136 -0.08 11.06 12.65
C ALA A 136 0.94 11.04 11.49
N GLN A 137 1.91 11.94 11.47
CA GLN A 137 3.01 11.96 10.50
C GLN A 137 4.12 10.93 10.79
N GLN A 138 4.25 10.44 12.03
CA GLN A 138 5.32 9.48 12.38
C GLN A 138 4.90 8.01 12.27
N GLN A 139 3.61 7.69 12.38
CA GLN A 139 3.14 6.31 12.17
C GLN A 139 3.12 5.88 10.70
N SER A 140 3.03 6.83 9.76
CA SER A 140 3.09 6.52 8.32
C SER A 140 4.50 6.16 7.82
N GLN A 141 5.54 6.37 8.62
CA GLN A 141 6.93 6.05 8.25
C GLN A 141 7.39 4.66 8.73
N MET A 142 6.64 3.97 9.59
CA MET A 142 7.03 2.66 10.13
C MET A 142 6.48 1.45 9.37
N ALA A 143 5.46 1.61 8.55
CA ALA A 143 5.16 0.63 7.51
C ALA A 143 5.94 1.05 6.27
N ALA A 144 6.86 0.22 5.79
CA ALA A 144 7.46 0.41 4.47
C ALA A 144 6.29 0.56 3.48
N ALA A 145 6.01 1.80 3.06
CA ALA A 145 4.88 2.08 2.19
C ALA A 145 5.09 1.28 0.91
N SER A 146 4.14 0.42 0.56
CA SER A 146 4.16 -0.27 -0.72
C SER A 146 4.35 0.77 -1.83
N PRO A 147 5.26 0.55 -2.79
CA PRO A 147 5.45 1.47 -3.91
C PRO A 147 4.16 1.86 -4.63
N THR A 148 3.14 0.99 -4.59
CA THR A 148 1.80 1.24 -5.16
C THR A 148 1.03 2.33 -4.39
N TYR A 149 1.32 2.53 -3.11
CA TYR A 149 0.63 3.49 -2.23
C TYR A 149 1.42 4.78 -1.97
N SER A 150 2.61 4.93 -2.55
CA SER A 150 3.47 6.10 -2.42
C SER A 150 3.43 6.93 -3.70
N LEU A 151 3.09 8.20 -3.61
CA LEU A 151 3.16 9.15 -4.74
C LEU A 151 4.59 9.31 -5.30
N GLN A 152 5.63 9.00 -4.51
CA GLN A 152 7.04 9.07 -4.92
C GLN A 152 7.54 7.80 -5.61
N ALA A 153 6.84 6.68 -5.49
CA ALA A 153 7.24 5.38 -6.03
C ALA A 153 6.44 4.98 -7.27
N GLN A 154 5.70 5.90 -7.88
CA GLN A 154 4.96 5.67 -9.11
C GLN A 154 5.90 5.78 -10.31
N GLY A 155 6.49 4.66 -10.71
CA GLY A 155 7.33 4.54 -11.90
C GLY A 155 7.69 3.09 -12.17
N ASN A 156 8.01 2.79 -13.42
CA ASN A 156 8.56 1.48 -13.76
C ASN A 156 10.02 1.45 -13.29
N THR A 157 10.36 0.45 -12.53
CA THR A 157 11.69 0.27 -11.94
C THR A 157 12.22 -1.12 -12.22
N ALA A 158 13.53 -1.28 -12.25
CA ALA A 158 14.17 -2.58 -12.19
C ALA A 158 14.49 -2.87 -10.71
N ARG A 159 13.86 -3.89 -10.14
CA ARG A 159 14.11 -4.33 -8.76
C ARG A 159 14.89 -5.63 -8.78
N LEU A 160 16.21 -5.51 -8.78
CA LEU A 160 17.11 -6.67 -8.70
C LEU A 160 17.06 -7.24 -7.27
N ASP A 161 17.09 -8.57 -7.18
CA ASP A 161 17.11 -9.34 -5.93
C ASP A 161 15.92 -9.08 -4.97
N SER A 162 14.84 -8.49 -5.48
CA SER A 162 13.61 -8.27 -4.74
C SER A 162 12.55 -9.31 -5.07
N ALA A 163 11.63 -9.55 -4.14
CA ALA A 163 10.50 -10.43 -4.39
C ALA A 163 9.60 -9.88 -5.52
N ILE A 164 9.19 -10.75 -6.43
CA ILE A 164 8.20 -10.42 -7.45
C ILE A 164 6.88 -10.12 -6.75
N PRO A 165 6.25 -8.96 -7.02
CA PRO A 165 4.99 -8.61 -6.38
C PRO A 165 3.88 -9.61 -6.65
N GLU A 166 3.07 -9.87 -5.64
CA GLU A 166 1.83 -10.62 -5.78
C GLU A 166 0.65 -9.72 -5.45
N HIS A 167 -0.26 -9.57 -6.40
CA HIS A 167 -1.42 -8.72 -6.28
C HIS A 167 -2.66 -9.57 -6.11
N PHE A 168 -3.59 -9.13 -5.27
CA PHE A 168 -4.90 -9.74 -5.08
C PHE A 168 -5.98 -8.69 -5.34
N GLY A 169 -7.09 -9.15 -5.93
CA GLY A 169 -8.19 -8.27 -6.29
C GLY A 169 -7.87 -7.37 -7.50
N ARG A 170 -8.56 -6.23 -7.59
CA ARG A 170 -8.47 -5.26 -8.67
C ARG A 170 -7.61 -4.08 -8.27
N LEU A 171 -6.46 -3.92 -8.92
CA LEU A 171 -5.50 -2.86 -8.61
C LEU A 171 -4.99 -2.16 -9.87
N ARG A 172 -4.62 -0.90 -9.72
CA ARG A 172 -3.73 -0.19 -10.65
C ARG A 172 -2.30 -0.49 -10.25
N VAL A 173 -1.60 -1.17 -11.13
CA VAL A 173 -0.24 -1.66 -10.91
C VAL A 173 0.73 -0.94 -11.82
N PHE A 174 1.88 -0.54 -11.29
CA PHE A 174 3.03 -0.08 -12.05
C PHE A 174 4.00 -1.27 -12.16
N PRO A 175 4.05 -1.95 -13.31
CA PRO A 175 4.86 -3.16 -13.46
C PRO A 175 6.35 -2.85 -13.38
N ASP A 176 7.12 -3.79 -12.84
CA ASP A 176 8.59 -3.70 -12.83
C ASP A 176 9.16 -4.17 -14.17
N PHE A 177 10.39 -3.75 -14.51
CA PHE A 177 11.07 -4.29 -15.68
C PHE A 177 11.38 -5.78 -15.50
N GLY A 178 10.87 -6.61 -16.42
CA GLY A 178 11.17 -8.04 -16.50
C GLY A 178 12.45 -8.34 -17.30
N ALA A 179 12.87 -7.39 -18.15
CA ALA A 179 14.15 -7.40 -18.84
C ALA A 179 14.60 -5.94 -19.06
N LEU A 180 15.89 -5.75 -19.32
CA LEU A 180 16.44 -4.43 -19.66
C LEU A 180 15.78 -3.93 -20.95
N PRO A 181 15.23 -2.70 -20.96
CA PRO A 181 14.70 -2.11 -22.18
C PRO A 181 15.83 -1.80 -23.15
N TYR A 182 15.56 -1.91 -24.45
CA TYR A 182 16.50 -1.56 -25.49
C TYR A 182 15.84 -0.79 -26.63
N VAL A 183 16.66 -0.18 -27.46
CA VAL A 183 16.20 0.68 -28.56
C VAL A 183 16.73 0.15 -29.88
N GLU A 184 15.93 0.23 -30.94
CA GLU A 184 16.32 0.01 -32.35
C GLU A 184 15.84 1.17 -33.21
N TYR A 185 16.49 1.34 -34.37
CA TYR A 185 16.12 2.34 -35.33
C TYR A 185 15.66 1.66 -36.64
N ALA A 186 14.46 2.00 -37.09
CA ALA A 186 13.91 1.53 -38.36
C ALA A 186 13.26 2.71 -39.10
N GLY A 187 13.64 2.94 -40.38
CA GLY A 187 13.11 4.04 -41.18
C GLY A 187 13.40 5.43 -40.60
N ASN A 188 14.55 5.62 -39.95
CA ASN A 188 14.94 6.81 -39.19
C ASN A 188 14.11 7.08 -37.90
N GLU A 189 13.21 6.18 -37.53
CA GLU A 189 12.42 6.27 -36.32
C GLU A 189 13.01 5.40 -35.22
N GLN A 190 12.88 5.84 -33.99
CA GLN A 190 13.33 5.10 -32.79
C GLN A 190 12.20 4.26 -32.24
N TYR A 191 12.48 3.01 -31.96
CA TYR A 191 11.59 2.06 -31.31
C TYR A 191 12.18 1.64 -29.97
N LEU A 192 11.42 1.83 -28.89
CA LEU A 192 11.74 1.35 -27.56
C LEU A 192 11.01 0.03 -27.31
N TYR A 193 11.75 -0.98 -26.89
CA TYR A 193 11.25 -2.30 -26.51
C TYR A 193 11.35 -2.45 -25.00
N SER A 194 10.25 -2.80 -24.37
CA SER A 194 10.15 -2.95 -22.92
C SER A 194 9.38 -4.21 -22.55
N LEU A 195 9.95 -5.05 -21.73
CA LEU A 195 9.28 -6.17 -21.09
C LEU A 195 9.05 -5.83 -19.63
N LEU A 196 7.80 -5.85 -19.22
CA LEU A 196 7.36 -5.46 -17.90
C LEU A 196 6.70 -6.65 -17.19
N CYS A 197 6.97 -6.86 -15.90
CA CYS A 197 6.36 -7.89 -15.06
C CYS A 197 5.22 -7.29 -14.26
N ILE A 198 3.98 -7.70 -14.55
CA ILE A 198 2.79 -7.24 -13.81
C ILE A 198 2.81 -7.81 -12.40
N GLY A 199 3.18 -9.08 -12.24
CA GLY A 199 3.26 -9.75 -10.95
C GLY A 199 3.15 -11.27 -11.09
N ARG A 200 3.28 -11.94 -9.94
CA ARG A 200 3.17 -13.40 -9.86
C ARG A 200 1.73 -13.84 -10.12
N GLY A 201 1.58 -14.89 -10.94
CA GLY A 201 0.32 -15.55 -11.28
C GLY A 201 -0.41 -14.92 -12.45
N SER A 202 -1.66 -15.34 -12.66
CA SER A 202 -2.50 -14.93 -13.79
C SER A 202 -3.40 -13.76 -13.43
N TYR A 203 -3.52 -12.80 -14.36
CA TYR A 203 -4.35 -11.60 -14.21
C TYR A 203 -5.29 -11.42 -15.39
N ASP A 204 -6.42 -10.79 -15.13
CA ASP A 204 -7.29 -10.20 -16.13
C ASP A 204 -6.94 -8.71 -16.23
N VAL A 205 -6.40 -8.29 -17.39
CA VAL A 205 -5.92 -6.92 -17.59
C VAL A 205 -7.01 -6.13 -18.31
N GLU A 206 -7.64 -5.22 -17.60
CA GLU A 206 -8.75 -4.39 -18.10
C GLU A 206 -8.25 -3.22 -18.94
N ALA A 207 -7.13 -2.60 -18.54
CA ALA A 207 -6.56 -1.45 -19.20
C ALA A 207 -5.04 -1.41 -19.07
N VAL A 208 -4.38 -0.99 -20.15
CA VAL A 208 -2.96 -0.62 -20.17
C VAL A 208 -2.90 0.88 -20.42
N GLN A 209 -2.14 1.62 -19.60
CA GLN A 209 -2.07 3.07 -19.61
C GLN A 209 -0.63 3.55 -19.55
N ILE A 210 -0.38 4.73 -20.13
CA ILE A 210 0.81 5.54 -19.86
C ILE A 210 0.33 6.74 -19.04
N GLU A 211 0.78 6.84 -17.79
CA GLU A 211 0.21 7.76 -16.82
C GLU A 211 -1.31 7.54 -16.69
N ASP A 212 -2.13 8.51 -17.02
CA ASP A 212 -3.60 8.39 -16.97
C ASP A 212 -4.23 8.18 -18.37
N SER A 213 -3.40 8.11 -19.42
CA SER A 213 -3.88 7.96 -20.80
C SER A 213 -3.89 6.50 -21.22
N PRO A 214 -5.01 5.97 -21.74
CA PRO A 214 -5.06 4.60 -22.23
C PRO A 214 -4.13 4.42 -23.46
N VAL A 215 -3.42 3.30 -23.50
CA VAL A 215 -2.49 2.98 -24.61
C VAL A 215 -3.20 2.97 -25.95
N SER A 216 -4.49 2.66 -26.01
CA SER A 216 -5.30 2.73 -27.24
C SER A 216 -5.40 4.13 -27.87
N SER A 217 -5.06 5.18 -27.14
CA SER A 217 -4.99 6.56 -27.64
C SER A 217 -3.71 6.85 -28.44
N PHE A 218 -2.74 5.94 -28.43
CA PHE A 218 -1.44 6.07 -29.08
C PHE A 218 -1.31 5.06 -30.21
N SER A 219 -1.33 5.51 -31.46
CA SER A 219 -1.14 4.64 -32.65
C SER A 219 0.28 4.08 -32.76
N GLU A 220 1.21 4.67 -32.01
CA GLU A 220 2.63 4.35 -32.02
C GLU A 220 3.02 3.20 -31.10
N ILE A 221 2.06 2.67 -30.35
CA ILE A 221 2.33 1.64 -29.33
C ILE A 221 1.68 0.32 -29.72
N GLU A 222 2.48 -0.72 -29.70
CA GLU A 222 2.04 -2.10 -29.80
C GLU A 222 2.36 -2.81 -28.48
N TYR A 223 1.45 -3.64 -28.01
CA TYR A 223 1.69 -4.43 -26.81
C TYR A 223 1.09 -5.84 -26.91
N GLU A 224 1.54 -6.73 -26.06
CA GLU A 224 0.92 -8.04 -25.79
C GLU A 224 1.00 -8.35 -24.28
N ILE A 225 -0.02 -9.05 -23.79
CA ILE A 225 -0.07 -9.55 -22.42
C ILE A 225 0.22 -11.05 -22.49
N ILE A 226 1.22 -11.48 -21.73
CA ILE A 226 1.71 -12.86 -21.75
C ILE A 226 1.33 -13.48 -20.39
N PRO A 227 0.40 -14.45 -20.36
CA PRO A 227 0.05 -15.15 -19.14
C PRO A 227 1.18 -16.07 -18.67
N PRO A 228 1.13 -16.58 -17.43
CA PRO A 228 2.10 -17.57 -16.94
C PRO A 228 2.27 -18.74 -17.90
N GLY A 229 3.53 -19.10 -18.18
CA GLY A 229 3.88 -20.14 -19.17
C GLY A 229 3.65 -19.75 -20.63
N GLY A 230 3.20 -18.52 -20.91
CA GLY A 230 3.00 -18.00 -22.25
C GLY A 230 4.33 -17.64 -22.93
N THR A 231 4.32 -17.56 -24.25
CA THR A 231 5.49 -17.25 -25.08
C THR A 231 5.44 -15.80 -25.57
N LEU A 232 6.54 -15.08 -25.43
CA LEU A 232 6.74 -13.74 -26.00
C LEU A 232 6.87 -13.85 -27.54
N THR A 233 6.03 -13.11 -28.29
CA THR A 233 6.00 -13.21 -29.76
C THR A 233 6.40 -11.93 -30.49
N LYS A 234 6.21 -10.76 -29.85
CA LYS A 234 6.36 -9.46 -30.50
C LYS A 234 7.82 -9.07 -30.78
N PHE A 235 8.74 -9.41 -29.87
CA PHE A 235 10.16 -9.09 -29.98
C PHE A 235 11.01 -9.97 -29.04
N PRO A 236 12.31 -10.13 -29.31
CA PRO A 236 13.20 -10.84 -28.39
C PRO A 236 13.42 -10.02 -27.12
N ALA A 237 13.27 -10.65 -25.96
CA ALA A 237 13.48 -10.01 -24.66
C ALA A 237 14.91 -10.18 -24.13
N ASN A 238 15.61 -11.24 -24.59
CA ASN A 238 16.94 -11.56 -24.13
C ASN A 238 18.02 -10.83 -24.94
N VAL A 239 18.12 -9.50 -24.73
CA VAL A 239 19.03 -8.63 -25.48
C VAL A 239 20.03 -7.99 -24.52
N ALA A 240 21.30 -8.16 -24.78
CA ALA A 240 22.39 -7.50 -24.10
C ALA A 240 22.86 -6.29 -24.93
N THR A 241 23.02 -5.13 -24.28
CA THR A 241 23.57 -3.91 -24.89
C THR A 241 24.96 -3.67 -24.32
N SER A 242 25.96 -3.50 -25.21
CA SER A 242 27.33 -3.15 -24.80
C SER A 242 27.40 -1.67 -24.41
N GLY A 243 27.84 -1.39 -23.19
CA GLY A 243 28.07 -0.04 -22.70
C GLY A 243 29.37 0.61 -23.20
N GLU A 244 30.21 -0.14 -23.91
CA GLU A 244 31.52 0.34 -24.41
C GLU A 244 31.38 1.21 -25.67
N VAL A 245 30.29 1.09 -26.39
CA VAL A 245 30.03 1.85 -27.62
C VAL A 245 29.36 3.17 -27.29
N SER A 246 30.05 4.28 -27.49
CA SER A 246 29.61 5.62 -27.07
C SER A 246 29.59 6.67 -28.18
N GLY A 247 29.14 6.30 -29.38
CA GLY A 247 28.96 7.27 -30.47
C GLY A 247 30.27 7.76 -31.07
N GLN A 248 31.22 6.88 -31.36
CA GLN A 248 32.50 7.19 -31.96
C GLN A 248 32.36 7.31 -33.48
N GLU A 249 33.04 8.32 -34.07
CA GLU A 249 33.02 8.55 -35.54
C GLU A 249 33.83 7.50 -36.28
N LEU A 250 33.23 6.94 -37.34
CA LEU A 250 33.87 5.96 -38.23
C LEU A 250 34.66 6.67 -39.32
N LEU A 251 35.91 6.25 -39.52
CA LEU A 251 36.82 6.75 -40.51
C LEU A 251 37.37 5.63 -41.38
N LEU A 252 37.74 5.95 -42.63
CA LEU A 252 38.36 4.98 -43.53
C LEU A 252 39.67 4.42 -42.97
N GLY A 253 39.82 3.12 -42.98
CA GLY A 253 41.03 2.41 -42.52
C GLY A 253 41.23 2.40 -40.99
N ALA A 254 40.31 3.03 -40.22
CA ALA A 254 40.34 2.99 -38.78
C ALA A 254 39.12 2.18 -38.27
N TYR A 255 39.42 1.10 -37.53
CA TYR A 255 38.37 0.31 -36.90
C TYR A 255 38.09 0.85 -35.51
N ILE A 256 36.83 1.10 -35.23
CA ILE A 256 36.36 1.36 -33.87
C ILE A 256 36.03 0.04 -33.21
N GLY A 257 36.43 -0.14 -31.95
CA GLY A 257 36.44 -1.41 -31.22
C GLY A 257 37.83 -2.08 -31.24
N PRO A 258 37.99 -3.36 -30.85
CA PRO A 258 36.88 -4.31 -30.61
C PRO A 258 36.20 -4.12 -29.26
N PHE A 259 34.87 -4.25 -29.25
CA PHE A 259 34.05 -4.24 -28.05
C PHE A 259 33.36 -5.58 -27.86
N ALA A 260 33.27 -6.06 -26.60
CA ALA A 260 32.53 -7.26 -26.27
C ALA A 260 31.02 -7.03 -26.50
N ALA A 261 30.37 -7.88 -27.28
CA ALA A 261 28.96 -7.78 -27.61
C ALA A 261 28.06 -8.38 -26.52
N ASN A 262 28.51 -9.44 -25.86
CA ASN A 262 27.76 -10.16 -24.80
C ASN A 262 28.68 -10.57 -23.64
N ALA A 263 28.09 -10.74 -22.49
CA ALA A 263 28.80 -11.07 -21.25
C ALA A 263 29.37 -12.49 -21.27
N ALA A 264 30.32 -12.76 -20.40
CA ALA A 264 30.87 -14.11 -20.18
C ALA A 264 29.74 -15.07 -19.77
N GLY A 265 29.85 -16.32 -20.24
CA GLY A 265 28.83 -17.36 -20.03
C GLY A 265 27.55 -17.20 -20.87
N THR A 266 27.47 -16.21 -21.77
CA THR A 266 26.31 -16.01 -22.66
C THR A 266 26.66 -16.27 -24.13
N LEU A 267 25.68 -16.74 -24.90
CA LEU A 267 25.84 -17.09 -26.30
C LEU A 267 24.84 -16.30 -27.16
N ALA A 268 25.33 -15.47 -28.06
CA ALA A 268 24.49 -14.67 -28.99
C ALA A 268 24.20 -15.39 -30.28
N ASN A 269 23.02 -15.24 -30.85
CA ASN A 269 22.60 -15.72 -32.18
C ASN A 269 22.61 -14.61 -33.23
N PHE A 270 22.46 -13.34 -32.79
CA PHE A 270 22.49 -12.19 -33.67
C PHE A 270 23.29 -11.07 -33.00
N LEU A 271 23.93 -10.24 -33.81
CA LEU A 271 24.57 -8.99 -33.42
C LEU A 271 23.86 -7.82 -34.08
N GLY A 272 23.57 -6.79 -33.31
CA GLY A 272 22.93 -5.55 -33.78
C GLY A 272 23.86 -4.37 -33.66
N PHE A 273 23.91 -3.54 -34.70
CA PHE A 273 24.77 -2.36 -34.78
C PHE A 273 23.88 -1.14 -35.05
N ASP A 274 24.03 -0.08 -34.27
CA ASP A 274 23.35 1.19 -34.49
C ASP A 274 24.26 2.19 -35.12
N VAL A 275 23.83 2.74 -36.24
CA VAL A 275 24.53 3.76 -37.01
C VAL A 275 23.72 5.04 -36.98
N VAL A 276 24.39 6.16 -36.71
CA VAL A 276 23.78 7.50 -36.70
C VAL A 276 24.60 8.42 -37.59
N LEU A 277 23.91 9.14 -38.46
CA LEU A 277 24.45 10.22 -39.29
C LEU A 277 23.94 11.56 -38.64
N PRO A 278 24.68 12.15 -37.73
CA PRO A 278 24.14 13.23 -36.87
C PRO A 278 23.85 14.52 -37.64
N ARG A 279 24.50 14.73 -38.79
CA ARG A 279 24.28 15.90 -39.67
C ARG A 279 23.51 15.58 -40.95
N GLY A 280 22.92 14.38 -41.04
CA GLY A 280 22.36 13.87 -42.25
C GLY A 280 23.44 13.37 -43.26
N LEU A 281 23.08 13.27 -44.53
CA LEU A 281 24.01 12.84 -45.59
C LEU A 281 23.66 13.64 -46.84
N TYR A 282 24.55 14.54 -47.29
CA TYR A 282 24.31 15.46 -48.41
C TYR A 282 25.59 16.12 -48.89
N TYR A 283 25.54 16.70 -50.10
CA TYR A 283 26.43 17.73 -50.55
C TYR A 283 25.62 19.00 -50.84
N ALA A 284 26.02 20.14 -50.26
CA ALA A 284 25.37 21.42 -50.47
C ALA A 284 25.89 22.11 -51.70
N ASN A 285 25.05 22.28 -52.74
CA ASN A 285 25.35 22.97 -53.98
C ASN A 285 25.30 24.49 -53.82
N ASP A 286 25.97 25.26 -54.69
CA ASP A 286 26.03 26.70 -54.67
C ASP A 286 24.66 27.36 -54.87
N ASN A 287 23.71 26.65 -55.47
CA ASN A 287 22.31 27.07 -55.67
C ASN A 287 21.37 26.79 -54.50
N GLY A 288 21.90 26.28 -53.37
CA GLY A 288 21.12 25.93 -52.15
C GLY A 288 20.41 24.58 -52.22
N THR A 289 20.55 23.82 -53.33
CA THR A 289 20.03 22.44 -53.42
C THR A 289 20.97 21.43 -52.76
N LEU A 290 20.44 20.28 -52.38
CA LEU A 290 21.23 19.19 -51.84
C LEU A 290 21.38 18.09 -52.90
N SER A 291 22.62 17.61 -53.10
CA SER A 291 22.90 16.43 -53.90
C SER A 291 23.06 15.18 -53.01
N THR A 292 22.69 14.04 -53.58
CA THR A 292 22.83 12.75 -52.90
C THR A 292 24.29 12.40 -52.68
N VAL A 293 24.61 11.99 -51.45
CA VAL A 293 25.91 11.44 -51.08
C VAL A 293 25.70 10.03 -50.55
N SER A 294 26.64 9.14 -50.88
CA SER A 294 26.62 7.76 -50.41
C SER A 294 27.77 7.55 -49.45
N LEU A 295 27.52 6.71 -48.44
CA LEU A 295 28.46 6.33 -47.41
C LEU A 295 28.29 4.84 -47.11
N THR A 296 29.38 4.10 -46.94
CA THR A 296 29.36 2.66 -46.69
C THR A 296 30.08 2.33 -45.39
N VAL A 297 29.40 1.59 -44.53
CA VAL A 297 29.97 1.05 -43.29
C VAL A 297 30.13 -0.46 -43.38
N GLN A 298 31.16 -0.99 -42.75
CA GLN A 298 31.43 -2.44 -42.65
C GLN A 298 31.45 -2.86 -41.20
N CYS A 299 30.67 -3.92 -40.88
CA CYS A 299 30.57 -4.52 -39.57
C CYS A 299 31.35 -5.85 -39.55
N GLU A 300 32.15 -6.07 -38.54
CA GLU A 300 32.93 -7.27 -38.37
C GLU A 300 32.81 -7.83 -36.95
N CYS A 301 32.95 -9.14 -36.81
CA CYS A 301 33.03 -9.78 -35.52
C CYS A 301 34.06 -10.91 -35.51
N ARG A 302 34.48 -11.31 -34.32
CA ARG A 302 35.24 -12.57 -34.09
C ARG A 302 34.75 -13.23 -32.80
N PRO A 303 34.82 -14.54 -32.72
CA PRO A 303 34.47 -15.26 -31.48
C PRO A 303 35.56 -15.08 -30.42
N ILE A 304 35.10 -15.02 -29.14
CA ILE A 304 35.98 -14.91 -27.97
C ILE A 304 35.54 -15.90 -26.88
N ASP A 305 36.48 -16.29 -26.02
CA ASP A 305 36.21 -17.09 -24.83
C ASP A 305 35.64 -16.20 -23.68
N ASP A 306 35.37 -16.81 -22.55
CA ASP A 306 34.83 -16.12 -21.36
C ASP A 306 35.84 -15.15 -20.70
N ASN A 307 37.12 -15.22 -21.05
CA ASN A 307 38.14 -14.27 -20.63
C ASN A 307 38.31 -13.09 -21.61
N GLY A 308 37.54 -13.10 -22.72
CA GLY A 308 37.68 -12.10 -23.78
C GLY A 308 38.81 -12.37 -24.76
N VAL A 309 39.46 -13.55 -24.73
CA VAL A 309 40.53 -13.94 -25.64
C VAL A 309 39.93 -14.48 -26.93
N PRO A 310 40.41 -14.05 -28.11
CA PRO A 310 39.95 -14.56 -29.40
C PRO A 310 40.14 -16.08 -29.51
N THR A 311 39.14 -16.76 -30.04
CA THR A 311 39.15 -18.21 -30.28
C THR A 311 39.34 -18.48 -31.78
N GLY A 312 39.75 -19.70 -32.11
CA GLY A 312 40.07 -20.10 -33.50
C GLY A 312 41.38 -19.48 -33.98
N ASP A 313 41.41 -18.96 -35.19
CA ASP A 313 42.57 -18.26 -35.77
C ASP A 313 42.67 -16.79 -35.33
N GLY A 314 41.71 -16.32 -34.54
CA GLY A 314 41.64 -14.93 -34.06
C GLY A 314 41.30 -13.88 -35.10
N SER A 315 40.98 -14.28 -36.31
CA SER A 315 40.65 -13.39 -37.42
C SER A 315 39.23 -12.80 -37.27
N TYR A 316 39.03 -11.63 -37.86
CA TYR A 316 37.69 -11.04 -37.94
C TYR A 316 36.95 -11.51 -39.17
N THR A 317 35.72 -11.86 -39.02
CA THR A 317 34.78 -12.17 -40.11
C THR A 317 33.96 -10.93 -40.44
N VAL A 318 33.90 -10.55 -41.70
CA VAL A 318 33.02 -9.50 -42.20
C VAL A 318 31.59 -10.02 -42.14
N LEU A 319 30.74 -9.37 -41.32
CA LEU A 319 29.31 -9.69 -41.23
C LEU A 319 28.55 -9.13 -42.44
N GLY A 320 28.92 -7.93 -42.88
CA GLY A 320 28.36 -7.29 -44.02
C GLY A 320 28.75 -5.83 -44.16
N THR A 321 28.41 -5.25 -45.30
CA THR A 321 28.55 -3.84 -45.63
C THR A 321 27.18 -3.24 -45.92
N THR A 322 26.95 -2.02 -45.40
CA THR A 322 25.67 -1.30 -45.63
C THR A 322 25.98 0.08 -46.19
N THR A 323 25.36 0.41 -47.34
CA THR A 323 25.49 1.71 -48.00
C THR A 323 24.24 2.55 -47.72
N TYR A 324 24.45 3.74 -47.21
CA TYR A 324 23.43 4.78 -47.03
C TYR A 324 23.59 5.82 -48.13
N SER A 325 22.47 6.25 -48.71
CA SER A 325 22.43 7.26 -49.78
C SER A 325 21.28 8.23 -49.54
N PHE A 326 21.62 9.46 -49.23
CA PHE A 326 20.61 10.52 -48.93
C PHE A 326 21.01 11.87 -49.47
N ALA A 327 20.05 12.78 -49.60
CA ALA A 327 20.23 14.19 -49.89
C ALA A 327 19.47 15.01 -48.82
N THR A 328 19.87 14.89 -47.53
CA THR A 328 19.16 15.52 -46.42
C THR A 328 20.10 15.98 -45.32
N THR A 329 19.79 17.12 -44.73
CA THR A 329 20.44 17.65 -43.53
C THR A 329 19.83 17.05 -42.23
N THR A 330 18.69 16.38 -42.36
CA THR A 330 18.04 15.73 -41.20
C THR A 330 18.88 14.55 -40.72
N PRO A 331 19.18 14.44 -39.43
CA PRO A 331 19.87 13.28 -38.90
C PRO A 331 19.20 11.95 -39.30
N GLN A 332 20.00 11.00 -39.69
CA GLN A 332 19.54 9.65 -40.10
C GLN A 332 20.03 8.62 -39.09
N ARG A 333 19.22 7.61 -38.78
CA ARG A 333 19.49 6.55 -37.82
C ARG A 333 19.06 5.21 -38.41
N ALA A 334 19.87 4.18 -38.20
CA ALA A 334 19.53 2.81 -38.64
C ALA A 334 20.12 1.79 -37.67
N SER A 335 19.40 0.70 -37.42
CA SER A 335 19.91 -0.50 -36.83
C SER A 335 20.10 -1.60 -37.87
N ILE A 336 21.25 -2.22 -37.84
CA ILE A 336 21.60 -3.34 -38.73
C ILE A 336 21.71 -4.58 -37.87
N ARG A 337 21.13 -5.70 -38.29
CA ARG A 337 21.16 -6.97 -37.52
C ARG A 337 21.74 -8.09 -38.40
N TYR A 338 22.75 -8.78 -37.87
CA TYR A 338 23.40 -9.90 -38.53
C TYR A 338 23.22 -11.20 -37.76
N THR A 339 22.95 -12.29 -38.45
CA THR A 339 22.96 -13.65 -37.89
C THR A 339 24.39 -14.11 -37.66
N VAL A 340 24.68 -14.70 -36.51
CA VAL A 340 25.96 -15.29 -36.19
C VAL A 340 25.76 -16.72 -35.65
N ALA A 341 26.80 -17.58 -35.74
CA ALA A 341 26.74 -18.84 -35.00
C ALA A 341 26.61 -18.59 -33.51
N GLN A 342 25.96 -19.48 -32.78
CA GLN A 342 25.80 -19.33 -31.36
C GLN A 342 27.15 -19.23 -30.64
N GLY A 343 27.45 -18.07 -30.04
CA GLY A 343 28.72 -17.80 -29.42
C GLY A 343 28.85 -16.47 -28.69
N ARG A 344 30.00 -16.27 -28.09
CA ARG A 344 30.43 -15.00 -27.53
C ARG A 344 31.30 -14.26 -28.50
N TYR A 345 31.05 -12.94 -28.68
CA TYR A 345 31.69 -12.18 -29.76
C TYR A 345 32.28 -10.84 -29.28
N GLN A 346 33.38 -10.47 -29.94
CA GLN A 346 33.84 -9.09 -30.07
C GLN A 346 33.45 -8.57 -31.45
N ALA A 347 33.03 -7.30 -31.48
CA ALA A 347 32.65 -6.63 -32.72
C ALA A 347 33.45 -5.34 -32.92
N ARG A 348 33.69 -5.02 -34.18
CA ARG A 348 34.30 -3.75 -34.60
C ARG A 348 33.60 -3.24 -35.87
N MET A 349 33.72 -1.94 -36.12
CA MET A 349 33.11 -1.29 -37.28
C MET A 349 34.10 -0.31 -37.93
N THR A 350 34.02 -0.15 -39.23
CA THR A 350 34.76 0.86 -39.97
C THR A 350 33.92 1.46 -41.09
N ARG A 351 34.34 2.60 -41.59
CA ARG A 351 33.88 3.17 -42.84
C ARG A 351 34.77 2.70 -44.01
N THR A 352 34.18 2.40 -45.15
CA THR A 352 34.93 1.90 -46.31
C THR A 352 35.16 2.91 -47.41
N ASP A 353 34.48 4.06 -47.37
CA ASP A 353 34.67 5.17 -48.28
C ASP A 353 35.44 6.34 -47.61
N THR A 354 36.05 7.18 -48.45
CA THR A 354 36.89 8.32 -47.96
C THR A 354 36.00 9.45 -47.44
N LYS A 355 36.35 9.96 -46.27
CA LYS A 355 35.74 11.19 -45.72
C LYS A 355 36.25 12.38 -46.50
N GLN A 356 35.34 13.15 -47.11
CA GLN A 356 35.68 14.38 -47.79
C GLN A 356 36.06 15.50 -46.81
N THR A 357 36.98 16.36 -47.20
CA THR A 357 37.44 17.48 -46.37
C THR A 357 36.67 18.80 -46.63
N ASP A 358 35.89 18.86 -47.74
CA ASP A 358 35.05 20.00 -48.06
C ASP A 358 33.92 20.16 -47.06
N THR A 359 33.76 21.36 -46.46
CA THR A 359 32.77 21.70 -45.46
C THR A 359 31.33 21.64 -45.98
N ARG A 360 31.10 21.57 -47.30
CA ARG A 360 29.80 21.37 -47.95
C ARG A 360 29.27 19.96 -47.85
N TYR A 361 30.09 19.00 -47.44
CA TYR A 361 29.63 17.62 -47.18
C TYR A 361 29.12 17.43 -45.75
N GLY A 362 27.86 17.04 -45.64
CA GLY A 362 27.34 16.42 -44.40
C GLY A 362 27.47 14.89 -44.56
N HIS A 363 28.48 14.25 -43.96
CA HIS A 363 28.74 12.82 -44.13
C HIS A 363 29.46 12.21 -42.91
N GLU A 364 29.29 12.80 -41.76
CA GLU A 364 29.70 12.25 -40.46
C GLU A 364 28.86 11.02 -40.15
N VAL A 365 29.50 9.96 -39.73
CA VAL A 365 28.84 8.71 -39.31
C VAL A 365 29.45 8.20 -38.03
N VAL A 366 28.62 7.84 -37.10
CA VAL A 366 29.02 7.38 -35.77
C VAL A 366 28.42 5.99 -35.47
N TRP A 367 29.20 5.17 -34.79
CA TRP A 367 28.69 3.92 -34.23
C TRP A 367 28.06 4.20 -32.88
N ALA A 368 26.73 4.12 -32.79
CA ALA A 368 25.95 4.57 -31.66
C ALA A 368 25.57 3.46 -30.67
N GLY A 369 25.59 2.18 -31.08
CA GLY A 369 25.23 1.08 -30.21
C GLY A 369 25.60 -0.29 -30.74
N LEU A 370 25.85 -1.22 -29.83
CA LEU A 370 26.11 -2.63 -30.12
C LEU A 370 25.19 -3.48 -29.22
N ARG A 371 24.45 -4.38 -29.83
CA ARG A 371 23.57 -5.33 -29.12
C ARG A 371 23.90 -6.77 -29.51
N ALA A 372 23.71 -7.66 -28.54
CA ALA A 372 23.71 -9.09 -28.76
C ALA A 372 22.34 -9.65 -28.41
N TYR A 373 21.75 -10.41 -29.33
CA TYR A 373 20.50 -11.11 -29.15
C TYR A 373 20.80 -12.55 -28.78
N LEU A 374 20.43 -12.91 -27.59
CA LEU A 374 20.65 -14.23 -27.02
C LEU A 374 19.44 -15.13 -27.35
N PRO A 375 19.61 -16.46 -27.41
CA PRO A 375 18.48 -17.36 -27.58
C PRO A 375 17.47 -17.16 -26.48
N GLU A 376 16.19 -17.09 -26.82
CA GLU A 376 15.12 -17.02 -25.85
C GLU A 376 14.86 -18.43 -25.31
N THR A 377 15.45 -18.74 -24.18
CA THR A 377 15.26 -20.00 -23.45
C THR A 377 14.66 -19.78 -22.07
N ARG A 378 14.31 -18.53 -21.73
CA ARG A 378 13.80 -18.20 -20.41
C ARG A 378 12.37 -18.69 -20.27
N ASP A 379 12.17 -19.54 -19.28
CA ASP A 379 10.89 -19.70 -18.63
C ASP A 379 10.78 -18.59 -17.58
N PHE A 380 9.83 -17.66 -17.79
CA PHE A 380 9.56 -16.59 -16.83
C PHE A 380 8.78 -17.10 -15.61
N GLY A 381 8.40 -18.38 -15.59
CA GLY A 381 7.68 -19.02 -14.51
C GLY A 381 6.25 -18.52 -14.36
N ASP A 382 5.77 -18.56 -13.11
CA ASP A 382 4.38 -18.19 -12.77
C ASP A 382 4.20 -16.66 -12.68
N VAL A 383 4.44 -15.93 -13.78
CA VAL A 383 4.27 -14.47 -13.85
C VAL A 383 3.50 -14.05 -15.08
N THR A 384 2.74 -12.97 -14.96
CA THR A 384 2.11 -12.30 -16.11
C THR A 384 3.01 -11.15 -16.56
N LEU A 385 3.32 -11.11 -17.85
CA LEU A 385 4.17 -10.10 -18.46
C LEU A 385 3.37 -9.20 -19.39
N LEU A 386 3.87 -7.97 -19.57
CA LEU A 386 3.43 -7.00 -20.55
C LEU A 386 4.63 -6.65 -21.44
N ALA A 387 4.58 -7.03 -22.69
CA ALA A 387 5.57 -6.65 -23.69
C ALA A 387 5.08 -5.45 -24.48
N MET A 388 5.92 -4.44 -24.62
CA MET A 388 5.57 -3.19 -25.30
C MET A 388 6.65 -2.78 -26.28
N ARG A 389 6.21 -2.39 -27.48
CA ARG A 389 7.02 -1.74 -28.52
C ARG A 389 6.47 -0.34 -28.73
N MET A 390 7.29 0.66 -28.52
CA MET A 390 6.88 2.08 -28.61
C MET A 390 7.73 2.81 -29.65
N ARG A 391 7.10 3.43 -30.64
CA ARG A 391 7.75 4.31 -31.61
C ARG A 391 7.85 5.72 -31.01
N ALA A 392 9.05 6.28 -31.03
CA ALA A 392 9.26 7.65 -30.57
C ALA A 392 8.53 8.64 -31.48
N SER A 393 7.62 9.41 -30.91
CA SER A 393 6.88 10.49 -31.55
C SER A 393 6.92 11.75 -30.70
N ASN A 394 6.49 12.89 -31.25
CA ASN A 394 6.40 14.13 -30.50
C ASN A 394 5.48 13.99 -29.27
N ASN A 395 4.44 13.15 -29.37
CA ASN A 395 3.49 12.91 -28.29
C ASN A 395 4.12 12.10 -27.14
N LEU A 396 5.08 11.22 -27.47
CA LEU A 396 5.71 10.31 -26.49
C LEU A 396 7.10 10.78 -26.01
N SER A 397 7.78 11.72 -26.74
CA SER A 397 9.21 11.96 -26.52
C SER A 397 9.55 13.16 -25.63
N GLN A 398 8.65 14.11 -25.43
CA GLN A 398 9.08 15.42 -24.89
C GLN A 398 8.82 15.70 -23.42
N GLN A 399 7.89 15.04 -22.73
CA GLN A 399 7.60 15.45 -21.34
C GLN A 399 7.11 14.39 -20.36
N SER A 400 6.78 13.19 -20.79
CA SER A 400 6.24 12.24 -19.82
C SER A 400 7.32 11.32 -19.29
N SER A 401 7.33 11.15 -18.01
CA SER A 401 8.05 10.07 -17.30
C SER A 401 7.47 8.69 -17.67
N ARG A 402 7.15 8.39 -18.89
CA ARG A 402 6.71 7.11 -19.51
C ARG A 402 6.33 6.00 -18.54
N LYS A 403 5.56 6.34 -17.53
CA LYS A 403 5.14 5.41 -16.47
C LYS A 403 4.00 4.56 -16.98
N VAL A 404 4.36 3.36 -17.40
CA VAL A 404 3.38 2.35 -17.81
C VAL A 404 2.70 1.80 -16.57
N ASN A 405 1.38 1.74 -16.61
CA ASN A 405 0.60 1.07 -15.58
C ASN A 405 -0.52 0.24 -16.20
N VAL A 406 -1.01 -0.71 -15.43
CA VAL A 406 -2.12 -1.57 -15.81
C VAL A 406 -3.18 -1.59 -14.71
N ILE A 407 -4.45 -1.64 -15.12
CA ILE A 407 -5.54 -1.98 -14.22
C ILE A 407 -5.80 -3.47 -14.43
N ALA A 408 -5.57 -4.27 -13.40
CA ALA A 408 -5.65 -5.71 -13.50
C ALA A 408 -6.30 -6.33 -12.28
N THR A 409 -7.04 -7.43 -12.51
CA THR A 409 -7.67 -8.23 -11.46
C THR A 409 -7.04 -9.62 -11.41
N ARG A 410 -6.65 -10.05 -10.22
CA ARG A 410 -6.07 -11.39 -10.01
C ARG A 410 -7.07 -12.48 -10.35
N LYS A 411 -6.62 -13.52 -11.09
CA LYS A 411 -7.39 -14.74 -11.31
C LYS A 411 -7.03 -15.79 -10.27
N LEU A 412 -8.03 -16.27 -9.56
CA LEU A 412 -7.90 -17.31 -8.53
C LEU A 412 -8.95 -18.38 -8.73
N PRO A 413 -8.64 -19.65 -8.37
CA PRO A 413 -9.65 -20.68 -8.29
C PRO A 413 -10.62 -20.41 -7.13
N LEU A 414 -11.90 -20.62 -7.34
CA LEU A 414 -12.97 -20.41 -6.37
C LEU A 414 -13.48 -21.77 -5.86
N TRP A 415 -13.63 -21.90 -4.55
CA TRP A 415 -14.26 -23.06 -3.94
C TRP A 415 -15.77 -22.95 -4.01
N ASN A 416 -16.45 -23.99 -4.55
CA ASN A 416 -17.91 -24.01 -4.70
C ASN A 416 -18.64 -24.88 -3.66
N GLY A 417 -17.92 -25.44 -2.69
CA GLY A 417 -18.43 -26.39 -1.70
C GLY A 417 -18.01 -27.84 -1.94
N SER A 418 -17.54 -28.17 -3.15
CA SER A 418 -17.10 -29.52 -3.52
C SER A 418 -15.81 -29.54 -4.35
N THR A 419 -15.64 -28.59 -5.26
CA THR A 419 -14.51 -28.52 -6.19
C THR A 419 -14.03 -27.08 -6.35
N TRP A 420 -12.79 -26.95 -6.82
CA TRP A 420 -12.23 -25.68 -7.23
C TRP A 420 -12.58 -25.37 -8.68
N SER A 421 -12.95 -24.12 -8.97
CA SER A 421 -13.19 -23.65 -10.34
C SER A 421 -11.88 -23.44 -11.08
N GLU A 422 -11.95 -23.25 -12.40
CA GLU A 422 -10.89 -22.61 -13.16
C GLU A 422 -10.61 -21.20 -12.59
N PRO A 423 -9.34 -20.72 -12.69
CA PRO A 423 -8.97 -19.40 -12.18
C PRO A 423 -9.80 -18.28 -12.81
N THR A 424 -10.54 -17.54 -12.01
CA THR A 424 -11.45 -16.48 -12.41
C THR A 424 -11.02 -15.15 -11.77
N ALA A 425 -11.16 -14.04 -12.47
CA ALA A 425 -10.88 -12.71 -11.95
C ALA A 425 -11.74 -12.41 -10.72
N THR A 426 -11.12 -12.08 -9.58
CA THR A 426 -11.85 -11.96 -8.32
C THR A 426 -11.16 -11.05 -7.32
N SER A 427 -11.97 -10.35 -6.51
CA SER A 427 -11.56 -9.62 -5.30
C SER A 427 -12.10 -10.29 -4.02
N ARG A 428 -12.48 -11.57 -4.09
CA ARG A 428 -13.04 -12.31 -2.94
C ARG A 428 -11.97 -12.56 -1.88
N ILE A 429 -12.35 -12.28 -0.63
CA ILE A 429 -11.49 -12.46 0.55
C ILE A 429 -11.17 -13.94 0.77
N ASP A 430 -12.19 -14.81 0.69
CA ASP A 430 -12.03 -16.26 0.88
C ASP A 430 -11.11 -16.91 -0.16
N ALA A 431 -11.20 -16.47 -1.42
CA ALA A 431 -10.35 -16.97 -2.49
C ALA A 431 -8.87 -16.58 -2.27
N ALA A 432 -8.61 -15.33 -1.91
CA ALA A 432 -7.26 -14.86 -1.58
C ALA A 432 -6.69 -15.58 -0.35
N PHE A 433 -7.52 -15.74 0.70
CA PHE A 433 -7.14 -16.45 1.92
C PHE A 433 -6.80 -17.92 1.65
N ALA A 434 -7.71 -18.64 0.97
CA ALA A 434 -7.49 -20.04 0.66
C ALA A 434 -6.27 -20.25 -0.25
N TYR A 435 -6.04 -19.38 -1.24
CA TYR A 435 -4.89 -19.43 -2.13
C TYR A 435 -3.58 -19.37 -1.33
N ILE A 436 -3.44 -18.42 -0.40
CA ILE A 436 -2.25 -18.30 0.45
C ILE A 436 -2.08 -19.52 1.36
N CYS A 437 -3.16 -20.04 1.95
CA CYS A 437 -3.09 -21.26 2.76
C CYS A 437 -2.54 -22.44 1.95
N LYS A 438 -3.02 -22.63 0.71
CA LYS A 438 -2.66 -23.76 -0.16
C LYS A 438 -1.18 -23.79 -0.58
N VAL A 439 -0.43 -22.70 -0.39
CA VAL A 439 1.02 -22.70 -0.63
C VAL A 439 1.74 -23.74 0.26
N VAL A 440 1.25 -23.96 1.49
CA VAL A 440 1.90 -24.87 2.46
C VAL A 440 0.93 -25.84 3.15
N ILE A 441 -0.37 -25.63 3.05
CA ILE A 441 -1.38 -26.39 3.81
C ILE A 441 -2.32 -27.12 2.82
N PRO A 442 -2.52 -28.44 2.96
CA PRO A 442 -3.49 -29.15 2.13
C PRO A 442 -4.92 -28.75 2.47
N ASP A 443 -5.84 -28.89 1.51
CA ASP A 443 -7.27 -28.54 1.62
C ASP A 443 -7.93 -29.15 2.87
N SER A 444 -7.53 -30.37 3.26
CA SER A 444 -8.06 -31.07 4.46
C SER A 444 -7.74 -30.38 5.79
N ARG A 445 -6.80 -29.42 5.79
CA ARG A 445 -6.43 -28.61 6.97
C ARG A 445 -6.89 -27.15 6.88
N ILE A 446 -7.78 -26.86 5.94
CA ILE A 446 -8.40 -25.54 5.76
C ILE A 446 -9.91 -25.72 5.94
N ASP A 447 -10.54 -24.89 6.75
CA ASP A 447 -11.99 -24.88 6.89
C ASP A 447 -12.65 -24.18 5.69
N LEU A 448 -12.65 -24.87 4.53
CA LEU A 448 -13.19 -24.35 3.29
C LEU A 448 -14.70 -24.09 3.37
N ALA A 449 -15.43 -24.90 4.15
CA ALA A 449 -16.87 -24.70 4.36
C ALA A 449 -17.17 -23.42 5.14
N GLY A 450 -16.40 -23.17 6.21
CA GLY A 450 -16.49 -21.95 7.00
C GLY A 450 -16.12 -20.71 6.16
N LEU A 451 -15.06 -20.80 5.34
CA LEU A 451 -14.69 -19.72 4.42
C LEU A 451 -15.78 -19.41 3.39
N LEU A 452 -16.42 -20.42 2.82
CA LEU A 452 -17.53 -20.25 1.87
C LEU A 452 -18.76 -19.58 2.52
N ALA A 453 -19.07 -19.97 3.77
CA ALA A 453 -20.14 -19.34 4.54
C ALA A 453 -19.81 -17.85 4.82
N LEU A 454 -18.58 -17.53 5.18
CA LEU A 454 -18.13 -16.15 5.38
C LEU A 454 -18.17 -15.35 4.07
N ASN A 455 -17.82 -15.96 2.94
CA ASN A 455 -17.93 -15.28 1.64
C ASN A 455 -19.36 -14.85 1.33
N THR A 456 -20.37 -15.63 1.72
CA THR A 456 -21.77 -15.22 1.55
C THR A 456 -22.07 -13.91 2.30
N VAL A 457 -21.53 -13.76 3.51
CA VAL A 457 -21.66 -12.54 4.31
C VAL A 457 -20.89 -11.39 3.67
N TRP A 458 -19.63 -11.60 3.27
CA TRP A 458 -18.81 -10.57 2.64
C TRP A 458 -19.40 -10.09 1.32
N ALA A 459 -19.88 -11.01 0.49
CA ALA A 459 -20.53 -10.67 -0.78
C ALA A 459 -21.81 -9.84 -0.57
N ALA A 460 -22.66 -10.21 0.39
CA ALA A 460 -23.87 -9.45 0.72
C ALA A 460 -23.54 -8.02 1.22
N ARG A 461 -22.39 -7.83 1.84
CA ARG A 461 -21.90 -6.53 2.33
C ARG A 461 -21.12 -5.75 1.27
N GLY A 462 -20.69 -6.40 0.18
CA GLY A 462 -19.76 -5.84 -0.79
C GLY A 462 -18.34 -5.65 -0.22
N ASP A 463 -17.94 -6.47 0.74
CA ASP A 463 -16.60 -6.47 1.32
C ASP A 463 -15.65 -7.22 0.37
N THR A 464 -14.54 -6.58 -0.03
CA THR A 464 -13.53 -7.10 -0.97
C THR A 464 -12.13 -6.98 -0.40
N PHE A 465 -11.19 -7.69 -1.00
CA PHE A 465 -9.77 -7.56 -0.73
C PHE A 465 -9.01 -7.27 -2.03
N ASP A 466 -8.37 -6.10 -2.07
CA ASP A 466 -7.55 -5.64 -3.19
C ASP A 466 -6.20 -5.18 -2.62
N GLY A 467 -5.25 -6.10 -2.49
CA GLY A 467 -3.99 -5.86 -1.79
C GLY A 467 -2.76 -6.29 -2.60
N ARG A 468 -1.61 -5.65 -2.33
CA ARG A 468 -0.31 -5.98 -2.92
C ARG A 468 0.66 -6.43 -1.84
N PHE A 469 1.29 -7.58 -2.07
CA PHE A 469 2.44 -8.06 -1.31
C PHE A 469 3.69 -7.96 -2.19
N ASP A 470 4.59 -7.07 -1.84
CA ASP A 470 5.84 -6.77 -2.56
C ASP A 470 7.09 -6.90 -1.68
N ASN A 471 6.92 -7.32 -0.45
CA ASN A 471 7.97 -7.59 0.51
C ASN A 471 7.79 -9.00 1.10
N ALA A 472 8.86 -9.53 1.66
CA ALA A 472 8.81 -10.79 2.41
C ALA A 472 7.96 -10.60 3.67
N VAL A 473 6.83 -11.29 3.72
CA VAL A 473 5.94 -11.37 4.89
C VAL A 473 5.73 -12.83 5.27
N SER A 474 5.48 -13.11 6.54
CA SER A 474 5.10 -14.47 6.92
C SER A 474 3.72 -14.80 6.36
N LEU A 475 3.49 -16.09 6.03
CA LEU A 475 2.17 -16.53 5.55
C LEU A 475 1.07 -16.17 6.54
N TRP A 476 1.32 -16.33 7.84
CA TRP A 476 0.35 -16.00 8.87
C TRP A 476 0.00 -14.51 8.91
N GLU A 477 0.98 -13.63 8.74
CA GLU A 477 0.75 -12.19 8.64
C GLU A 477 -0.07 -11.83 7.39
N ALA A 478 0.22 -12.49 6.26
CA ALA A 478 -0.58 -12.31 5.04
C ALA A 478 -2.04 -12.72 5.26
N LEU A 479 -2.28 -13.86 5.93
CA LEU A 479 -3.62 -14.34 6.28
C LEU A 479 -4.36 -13.36 7.21
N ILE A 480 -3.67 -12.78 8.20
CA ILE A 480 -4.24 -11.75 9.09
C ILE A 480 -4.65 -10.52 8.29
N LYS A 481 -3.80 -10.04 7.37
CA LYS A 481 -4.09 -8.87 6.52
C LYS A 481 -5.28 -9.12 5.59
N ILE A 482 -5.34 -10.30 4.97
CA ILE A 482 -6.44 -10.67 4.05
C ILE A 482 -7.77 -10.77 4.81
N ALA A 483 -7.79 -11.54 5.90
CA ALA A 483 -8.99 -11.72 6.71
C ALA A 483 -9.45 -10.38 7.35
N GLY A 484 -8.50 -9.52 7.72
CA GLY A 484 -8.75 -8.21 8.31
C GLY A 484 -9.57 -7.28 7.43
N ALA A 485 -9.44 -7.37 6.09
CA ALA A 485 -10.29 -6.62 5.17
C ALA A 485 -11.79 -6.98 5.29
N GLY A 486 -12.09 -8.21 5.73
CA GLY A 486 -13.46 -8.70 5.99
C GLY A 486 -13.87 -8.68 7.47
N ARG A 487 -13.19 -7.92 8.33
CA ARG A 487 -13.45 -7.88 9.80
C ARG A 487 -13.31 -9.27 10.43
N ALA A 488 -12.33 -10.05 10.00
CA ALA A 488 -12.12 -11.41 10.44
C ALA A 488 -10.66 -11.66 10.86
N LYS A 489 -10.45 -12.70 11.65
CA LYS A 489 -9.13 -13.12 12.09
C LYS A 489 -8.94 -14.61 11.88
N PRO A 490 -7.78 -15.06 11.39
CA PRO A 490 -7.44 -16.47 11.31
C PRO A 490 -7.05 -17.00 12.69
N PHE A 491 -7.36 -18.27 12.92
CA PHE A 491 -6.90 -19.01 14.10
C PHE A 491 -6.72 -20.49 13.76
N MET A 492 -6.03 -21.23 14.61
CA MET A 492 -5.86 -22.68 14.45
C MET A 492 -6.61 -23.43 15.54
N GLN A 493 -7.36 -24.44 15.13
CA GLN A 493 -8.03 -25.36 16.05
C GLN A 493 -7.90 -26.78 15.54
N GLY A 494 -7.35 -27.68 16.38
CA GLY A 494 -7.17 -29.08 16.02
C GLY A 494 -6.28 -29.28 14.77
N GLY A 495 -5.36 -28.36 14.48
CA GLY A 495 -4.50 -28.42 13.29
C GLY A 495 -5.19 -27.94 11.99
N ILE A 496 -6.40 -27.42 12.09
CA ILE A 496 -7.16 -26.84 10.97
C ILE A 496 -7.09 -25.31 11.07
N VAL A 497 -6.81 -24.65 9.96
CA VAL A 497 -6.86 -23.18 9.84
C VAL A 497 -8.31 -22.77 9.64
N ARG A 498 -8.80 -21.94 10.53
CA ARG A 498 -10.17 -21.39 10.53
C ARG A 498 -10.13 -19.86 10.52
N VAL A 499 -11.25 -19.27 10.16
CA VAL A 499 -11.43 -17.81 10.18
C VAL A 499 -12.69 -17.48 10.97
N SER A 500 -12.57 -16.60 11.94
CA SER A 500 -13.73 -16.07 12.67
C SER A 500 -13.93 -14.60 12.32
N ARG A 501 -15.12 -14.27 11.83
CA ARG A 501 -15.57 -12.90 11.63
C ARG A 501 -16.28 -12.41 12.88
N ASP A 502 -15.95 -11.21 13.32
CA ASP A 502 -16.71 -10.61 14.42
C ASP A 502 -18.10 -10.15 13.93
N SER A 503 -19.08 -10.94 14.29
CA SER A 503 -20.50 -10.75 13.94
C SER A 503 -21.37 -11.04 15.16
N GLU A 504 -22.59 -10.56 15.13
CA GLU A 504 -23.59 -10.88 16.14
C GLU A 504 -23.83 -12.39 16.22
N GLN A 505 -23.87 -12.92 17.44
CA GLN A 505 -24.21 -14.30 17.75
C GLN A 505 -25.34 -14.32 18.74
N SER A 506 -26.41 -15.05 18.44
CA SER A 506 -27.62 -15.09 19.25
C SER A 506 -27.48 -15.96 20.48
N PHE A 507 -26.70 -17.06 20.36
CA PHE A 507 -26.58 -18.05 21.43
C PHE A 507 -25.13 -18.25 21.83
N PRO A 508 -24.81 -18.21 23.13
CA PRO A 508 -23.50 -18.55 23.63
C PRO A 508 -23.24 -20.06 23.50
N VAL A 509 -21.98 -20.39 23.13
CA VAL A 509 -21.54 -21.79 22.99
C VAL A 509 -21.26 -22.47 24.33
N ALA A 510 -20.97 -21.68 25.36
CA ALA A 510 -20.67 -22.19 26.72
C ALA A 510 -21.10 -21.22 27.80
N LEU A 511 -21.42 -21.78 28.98
CA LEU A 511 -21.72 -21.04 30.19
C LEU A 511 -20.61 -21.28 31.23
N PHE A 512 -20.02 -20.23 31.74
CA PHE A 512 -19.07 -20.24 32.83
C PHE A 512 -19.65 -19.50 34.05
N SER A 513 -19.65 -20.20 35.17
CA SER A 513 -20.14 -19.69 36.47
C SER A 513 -19.07 -19.91 37.55
N MET A 514 -19.29 -19.45 38.76
CA MET A 514 -18.38 -19.70 39.87
C MET A 514 -18.13 -21.19 40.17
N ARG A 515 -18.99 -22.08 39.66
CA ARG A 515 -18.84 -23.53 39.86
C ARG A 515 -17.73 -24.14 39.00
N ASN A 516 -17.55 -23.61 37.77
CA ASN A 516 -16.54 -24.10 36.82
C ASN A 516 -15.41 -23.09 36.51
N ILE A 517 -15.43 -21.92 37.15
CA ILE A 517 -14.28 -21.00 37.16
C ILE A 517 -13.38 -21.35 38.34
N LEU A 518 -12.11 -21.59 38.06
CA LEU A 518 -11.13 -21.93 39.08
C LEU A 518 -10.97 -20.78 40.09
N ARG A 519 -11.06 -21.10 41.36
CA ARG A 519 -11.01 -20.13 42.46
C ARG A 519 -9.76 -19.24 42.38
N GLY A 520 -9.94 -17.93 42.43
CA GLY A 520 -8.86 -16.94 42.41
C GLY A 520 -8.28 -16.66 41.03
N SER A 521 -8.84 -17.23 39.96
CA SER A 521 -8.39 -16.98 38.59
C SER A 521 -9.19 -15.88 37.87
N PHE A 522 -10.34 -15.50 38.39
CA PHE A 522 -11.23 -14.53 37.76
C PHE A 522 -10.72 -13.10 37.98
N SER A 523 -10.66 -12.33 36.90
CA SER A 523 -10.33 -10.92 36.93
C SER A 523 -11.09 -10.15 35.82
N VAL A 524 -11.48 -8.93 36.14
CA VAL A 524 -12.11 -8.00 35.21
C VAL A 524 -11.31 -6.71 35.18
N HIS A 525 -10.89 -6.30 34.00
CA HIS A 525 -10.23 -5.02 33.79
C HIS A 525 -11.19 -4.09 33.03
N TYR A 526 -11.55 -2.97 33.68
CA TYR A 526 -12.42 -1.95 33.08
C TYR A 526 -11.58 -0.88 32.40
N LEU A 527 -11.80 -0.69 31.09
CA LEU A 527 -11.19 0.37 30.31
C LEU A 527 -12.02 1.65 30.47
N MET A 528 -11.68 2.47 31.45
CA MET A 528 -12.40 3.70 31.70
C MET A 528 -12.14 4.75 30.64
N PRO A 529 -13.17 5.51 30.18
CA PRO A 529 -12.95 6.61 29.26
C PRO A 529 -12.13 7.72 29.94
N THR A 530 -11.15 8.25 29.24
CA THR A 530 -10.33 9.39 29.65
C THR A 530 -10.54 10.55 28.68
N GLU A 531 -9.99 11.70 28.98
CA GLU A 531 -10.01 12.82 28.05
C GLU A 531 -9.31 12.51 26.72
N GLU A 532 -8.37 11.56 26.71
CA GLU A 532 -7.64 11.12 25.51
C GLU A 532 -8.36 10.01 24.74
N THR A 533 -9.48 9.50 25.23
CA THR A 533 -10.23 8.43 24.57
C THR A 533 -10.75 8.93 23.22
N ALA A 534 -10.44 8.15 22.15
CA ALA A 534 -10.90 8.47 20.82
C ALA A 534 -12.43 8.46 20.73
N ASP A 535 -13.01 9.51 20.14
CA ASP A 535 -14.45 9.69 19.96
C ASP A 535 -14.90 9.42 18.49
N ALA A 536 -13.95 9.19 17.60
CA ALA A 536 -14.16 8.85 16.18
C ALA A 536 -12.99 8.06 15.64
N VAL A 537 -13.16 7.48 14.46
CA VAL A 537 -12.12 6.74 13.73
C VAL A 537 -11.95 7.34 12.33
N GLU A 538 -10.74 7.72 12.00
CA GLU A 538 -10.35 8.11 10.65
C GLU A 538 -9.68 6.91 9.97
N THR A 539 -10.40 6.22 9.08
CA THR A 539 -9.85 5.10 8.34
C THR A 539 -9.15 5.57 7.07
N ALA A 540 -7.89 5.17 6.89
CA ALA A 540 -7.14 5.35 5.66
C ALA A 540 -7.29 4.09 4.79
N TYR A 541 -7.57 4.30 3.52
CA TYR A 541 -7.76 3.24 2.53
C TYR A 541 -7.23 3.71 1.17
N PHE A 542 -7.05 2.80 0.22
CA PHE A 542 -6.65 3.12 -1.14
C PHE A 542 -7.88 3.14 -2.05
N ASP A 543 -8.26 4.31 -2.57
CA ASP A 543 -9.49 4.47 -3.34
C ASP A 543 -9.34 3.94 -4.77
N ARG A 544 -10.15 2.91 -5.13
CA ARG A 544 -10.13 2.26 -6.45
C ARG A 544 -10.68 3.10 -7.60
N ASN A 545 -11.32 4.23 -7.31
CA ASN A 545 -11.83 5.14 -8.34
C ASN A 545 -10.81 6.22 -8.69
N TYR A 546 -10.00 6.63 -7.71
CA TYR A 546 -8.99 7.69 -7.87
C TYR A 546 -7.56 7.16 -7.87
N TRP A 547 -7.36 5.90 -7.52
CA TRP A 547 -6.06 5.26 -7.41
C TRP A 547 -5.10 6.03 -6.49
N ALA A 548 -5.62 6.51 -5.38
CA ALA A 548 -4.89 7.32 -4.42
C ALA A 548 -5.28 6.97 -2.98
N PRO A 549 -4.36 7.16 -2.01
CA PRO A 549 -4.70 7.05 -0.60
C PRO A 549 -5.75 8.09 -0.22
N ARG A 550 -6.80 7.66 0.43
CA ARG A 550 -7.90 8.50 0.92
C ARG A 550 -8.20 8.17 2.37
N ARG A 551 -8.93 9.07 3.01
CA ARG A 551 -9.39 8.89 4.38
C ARG A 551 -10.87 9.15 4.47
N VAL A 552 -11.53 8.42 5.37
CA VAL A 552 -12.92 8.66 5.71
C VAL A 552 -13.09 8.70 7.22
N LEU A 553 -13.73 9.75 7.70
CA LEU A 553 -14.03 9.92 9.12
C LEU A 553 -15.34 9.19 9.45
N SER A 554 -15.25 8.29 10.41
CA SER A 554 -16.36 7.47 10.91
C SER A 554 -16.60 7.81 12.37
N LYS A 555 -17.86 8.11 12.72
CA LYS A 555 -18.26 8.44 14.08
C LYS A 555 -19.64 7.88 14.43
N LEU A 556 -19.86 7.61 15.69
CA LEU A 556 -21.16 7.24 16.23
C LEU A 556 -22.05 8.46 16.41
N ALA A 557 -23.37 8.24 16.48
CA ALA A 557 -24.33 9.27 16.79
C ALA A 557 -23.98 9.96 18.13
N GLY A 558 -24.00 11.30 18.14
CA GLY A 558 -23.65 12.12 19.30
C GLY A 558 -22.15 12.35 19.52
N SER A 559 -21.26 11.80 18.69
CA SER A 559 -19.83 12.12 18.73
C SER A 559 -19.55 13.44 18.04
N SER A 560 -18.71 14.27 18.65
CA SER A 560 -18.20 15.52 18.08
C SER A 560 -17.03 15.31 17.13
N ALA A 561 -16.41 14.13 17.16
CA ALA A 561 -15.22 13.78 16.39
C ALA A 561 -14.02 14.74 16.60
N LEU A 562 -13.83 15.15 17.83
CA LEU A 562 -12.72 16.04 18.19
C LEU A 562 -11.38 15.31 18.29
N LYS A 563 -11.43 14.01 18.61
CA LYS A 563 -10.23 13.17 18.83
C LYS A 563 -10.30 11.87 18.00
N PRO A 564 -10.23 11.94 16.66
CA PRO A 564 -10.26 10.76 15.82
C PRO A 564 -8.96 9.96 15.95
N VAL A 565 -9.05 8.65 16.14
CA VAL A 565 -7.92 7.74 15.98
C VAL A 565 -7.75 7.36 14.52
N LYS A 566 -6.51 7.28 14.04
CA LYS A 566 -6.21 6.88 12.67
C LYS A 566 -5.98 5.37 12.59
N VAL A 567 -6.61 4.74 11.61
CA VAL A 567 -6.49 3.31 11.33
C VAL A 567 -6.26 3.11 9.84
N ASP A 568 -5.19 2.39 9.50
CA ASP A 568 -4.89 2.04 8.11
C ASP A 568 -5.50 0.68 7.78
N LEU A 569 -6.28 0.63 6.71
CA LEU A 569 -6.95 -0.58 6.24
C LEU A 569 -6.21 -1.14 5.03
N PHE A 570 -5.44 -2.19 5.24
CA PHE A 570 -4.71 -2.87 4.15
C PHE A 570 -5.68 -3.65 3.26
N GLY A 571 -5.56 -3.45 1.94
CA GLY A 571 -6.36 -4.17 0.94
C GLY A 571 -7.83 -3.79 0.87
N VAL A 572 -8.25 -2.71 1.52
CA VAL A 572 -9.57 -2.11 1.38
C VAL A 572 -9.49 -0.99 0.36
N THR A 573 -10.29 -1.09 -0.71
CA THR A 573 -10.30 -0.11 -1.80
C THR A 573 -11.67 0.56 -2.00
N ASP A 574 -12.68 0.07 -1.30
CA ASP A 574 -14.03 0.65 -1.31
C ASP A 574 -14.23 1.58 -0.11
N ARG A 575 -14.72 2.79 -0.40
CA ARG A 575 -14.97 3.81 0.61
C ARG A 575 -16.02 3.42 1.63
N ASN A 576 -17.09 2.74 1.20
CA ASN A 576 -18.18 2.33 2.09
C ASN A 576 -17.71 1.20 3.00
N GLN A 577 -16.90 0.27 2.50
CA GLN A 577 -16.26 -0.76 3.32
C GLN A 577 -15.36 -0.12 4.38
N ALA A 578 -14.51 0.85 4.00
CA ALA A 578 -13.65 1.57 4.94
C ALA A 578 -14.45 2.36 6.00
N PHE A 579 -15.55 2.99 5.59
CA PHE A 579 -16.43 3.71 6.50
C PHE A 579 -17.11 2.78 7.52
N ARG A 580 -17.70 1.67 7.04
CA ARG A 580 -18.34 0.67 7.92
C ARG A 580 -17.35 0.09 8.94
N GLU A 581 -16.12 -0.17 8.51
CA GLU A 581 -15.09 -0.66 9.42
C GLU A 581 -14.74 0.39 10.49
N GLY A 582 -14.62 1.66 10.11
CA GLY A 582 -14.37 2.74 11.07
C GLY A 582 -15.52 2.92 12.06
N VAL A 583 -16.79 2.83 11.62
CA VAL A 583 -17.97 2.86 12.51
C VAL A 583 -17.94 1.70 13.50
N TYR A 584 -17.66 0.49 13.01
CA TYR A 584 -17.52 -0.70 13.85
C TYR A 584 -16.42 -0.53 14.91
N GLN A 585 -15.24 -0.04 14.54
CA GLN A 585 -14.15 0.19 15.50
C GLN A 585 -14.50 1.27 16.53
N ALA A 586 -15.20 2.34 16.12
CA ALA A 586 -15.72 3.34 17.05
C ALA A 586 -16.74 2.72 18.04
N ALA A 587 -17.60 1.83 17.56
CA ALA A 587 -18.55 1.11 18.40
C ALA A 587 -17.84 0.15 19.36
N CYS A 588 -16.84 -0.61 18.91
CA CYS A 588 -16.02 -1.45 19.79
C CYS A 588 -15.36 -0.61 20.90
N ASN A 589 -14.78 0.55 20.56
CA ASN A 589 -14.16 1.43 21.54
C ASN A 589 -15.15 1.98 22.56
N ARG A 590 -16.41 2.18 22.17
CA ARG A 590 -17.44 2.69 23.06
C ARG A 590 -18.07 1.62 23.95
N TYR A 591 -18.36 0.44 23.42
CA TYR A 591 -19.21 -0.55 24.07
C TYR A 591 -18.43 -1.75 24.65
N ARG A 592 -17.25 -2.11 24.10
CA ARG A 592 -16.41 -3.22 24.56
C ARG A 592 -15.30 -2.74 25.48
N ARG A 593 -15.65 -2.48 26.76
CA ARG A 593 -14.75 -1.85 27.73
C ARG A 593 -14.41 -2.72 28.94
N LYS A 594 -14.76 -3.99 28.90
CA LYS A 594 -14.44 -4.95 29.95
C LYS A 594 -13.61 -6.08 29.37
N ILE A 595 -12.39 -6.22 29.81
CA ILE A 595 -11.55 -7.39 29.51
C ILE A 595 -11.68 -8.33 30.70
N ILE A 596 -12.15 -9.55 30.43
CA ILE A 596 -12.43 -10.56 31.42
C ILE A 596 -11.46 -11.71 31.21
N LYS A 597 -10.83 -12.16 32.28
CA LYS A 597 -9.88 -13.25 32.26
C LYS A 597 -10.16 -14.21 33.41
N PHE A 598 -10.20 -15.50 33.09
CA PHE A 598 -10.39 -16.58 34.08
C PHE A 598 -9.77 -17.88 33.60
N SER A 599 -9.63 -18.83 34.51
CA SER A 599 -9.24 -20.20 34.17
C SER A 599 -10.35 -21.14 34.55
N THR A 600 -10.49 -22.20 33.78
CA THR A 600 -11.42 -23.33 34.01
C THR A 600 -10.70 -24.62 33.73
N GLU A 601 -11.34 -25.74 33.95
CA GLU A 601 -10.82 -27.08 33.62
C GLU A 601 -10.85 -27.28 32.07
N MET A 602 -10.77 -28.52 31.61
CA MET A 602 -10.67 -28.88 30.19
C MET A 602 -11.86 -28.42 29.35
N GLU A 603 -13.00 -28.14 29.96
CA GLU A 603 -14.16 -27.52 29.29
C GLU A 603 -13.88 -26.15 28.69
N GLY A 604 -12.80 -25.49 29.14
CA GLY A 604 -12.32 -24.26 28.53
C GLY A 604 -11.89 -24.38 27.07
N PHE A 605 -11.76 -25.61 26.54
CA PHE A 605 -11.53 -25.85 25.12
C PHE A 605 -12.81 -25.97 24.27
N ILE A 606 -14.00 -25.92 24.92
CA ILE A 606 -15.28 -25.90 24.17
C ILE A 606 -15.37 -24.64 23.29
N PRO A 607 -15.22 -23.41 23.84
CA PRO A 607 -15.25 -22.22 23.02
C PRO A 607 -13.93 -22.02 22.27
N SER A 608 -14.05 -21.46 21.09
CA SER A 608 -12.96 -21.08 20.21
C SER A 608 -12.82 -19.56 20.12
N PHE A 609 -11.77 -19.09 19.47
CA PHE A 609 -11.60 -17.67 19.17
C PHE A 609 -12.82 -17.08 18.43
N GLY A 610 -13.38 -16.00 18.97
CA GLY A 610 -14.53 -15.28 18.41
C GLY A 610 -15.90 -15.82 18.80
N ASP A 611 -15.96 -16.90 19.58
CA ASP A 611 -17.22 -17.45 20.08
C ASP A 611 -17.81 -16.59 21.19
N LEU A 612 -19.13 -16.53 21.22
CA LEU A 612 -19.89 -15.91 22.31
C LEU A 612 -20.01 -16.88 23.47
N ILE A 613 -19.64 -16.44 24.66
CA ILE A 613 -19.84 -17.17 25.93
C ILE A 613 -20.67 -16.36 26.90
N ALA A 614 -21.27 -17.06 27.86
CA ALA A 614 -21.97 -16.44 28.96
C ALA A 614 -21.18 -16.61 30.27
N ILE A 615 -21.04 -15.56 31.04
CA ILE A 615 -20.31 -15.56 32.28
C ILE A 615 -21.27 -15.08 33.40
N SER A 616 -21.28 -15.83 34.51
CA SER A 616 -21.95 -15.45 35.74
C SER A 616 -20.96 -15.52 36.89
N HIS A 617 -20.86 -14.43 37.65
CA HIS A 617 -19.94 -14.35 38.77
C HIS A 617 -20.49 -13.36 39.83
N ASP A 618 -20.35 -13.71 41.11
CA ASP A 618 -20.86 -12.91 42.25
C ASP A 618 -20.10 -11.60 42.46
N MET A 619 -18.78 -11.59 42.25
CA MET A 619 -17.96 -10.40 42.48
C MET A 619 -18.45 -9.18 41.70
N PRO A 620 -18.74 -9.23 40.39
CA PRO A 620 -19.34 -8.14 39.64
C PRO A 620 -20.88 -8.18 39.62
N GLN A 621 -21.51 -9.10 40.38
CA GLN A 621 -22.97 -9.30 40.44
C GLN A 621 -23.60 -9.59 39.04
N TRP A 622 -22.94 -10.43 38.27
CA TRP A 622 -23.46 -10.88 36.97
C TRP A 622 -24.28 -12.16 37.13
N GLY A 623 -25.56 -11.99 37.52
CA GLY A 623 -26.48 -13.08 37.83
C GLY A 623 -26.21 -13.77 39.18
N GLN A 624 -27.13 -14.64 39.53
CA GLN A 624 -27.01 -15.57 40.65
C GLN A 624 -26.85 -16.98 40.06
N PHE A 625 -26.14 -17.84 40.74
CA PHE A 625 -25.88 -19.20 40.24
C PHE A 625 -26.28 -20.25 41.29
N ALA A 626 -26.73 -21.39 40.81
CA ALA A 626 -27.09 -22.53 41.66
C ALA A 626 -26.92 -23.83 40.88
N GLU A 627 -27.12 -24.97 41.54
CA GLU A 627 -27.25 -26.29 40.93
C GLU A 627 -28.72 -26.77 40.99
N VAL A 628 -29.12 -27.57 40.00
CA VAL A 628 -30.44 -28.20 40.02
C VAL A 628 -30.44 -29.37 41.01
N LEU A 629 -31.29 -29.28 41.99
CA LEU A 629 -31.54 -30.37 42.94
C LEU A 629 -32.67 -31.30 42.46
N SER A 630 -33.76 -30.70 41.92
CA SER A 630 -34.86 -31.47 41.33
C SER A 630 -35.62 -30.62 40.31
N TYR A 631 -36.25 -31.27 39.36
CA TYR A 631 -37.15 -30.66 38.36
C TYR A 631 -38.43 -31.46 38.30
N ASP A 632 -39.54 -30.81 38.57
CA ASP A 632 -40.86 -31.36 38.37
C ASP A 632 -41.42 -30.90 37.01
N ALA A 633 -41.53 -31.81 36.07
CA ALA A 633 -41.93 -31.51 34.70
C ALA A 633 -43.45 -31.30 34.54
N GLU A 634 -44.26 -31.76 35.50
CA GLU A 634 -45.70 -31.56 35.52
C GLU A 634 -46.09 -30.21 36.07
N LEU A 635 -45.44 -29.81 37.18
CA LEU A 635 -45.65 -28.55 37.83
C LEU A 635 -44.75 -27.42 37.30
N LEU A 636 -43.78 -27.75 36.43
CA LEU A 636 -42.76 -26.84 35.88
C LEU A 636 -41.93 -26.16 36.96
N ILE A 637 -41.69 -26.86 38.09
CA ILE A 637 -40.96 -26.32 39.23
C ILE A 637 -39.53 -26.82 39.23
N LEU A 638 -38.58 -25.93 39.28
CA LEU A 638 -37.17 -26.22 39.50
C LEU A 638 -36.76 -25.88 40.93
N THR A 639 -36.16 -26.85 41.61
CA THR A 639 -35.55 -26.63 42.92
C THR A 639 -34.04 -26.55 42.80
N VAL A 640 -33.41 -25.56 43.42
CA VAL A 640 -31.99 -25.24 43.28
C VAL A 640 -31.24 -25.31 44.62
N SER A 641 -29.93 -25.38 44.60
CA SER A 641 -29.06 -25.53 45.75
C SER A 641 -28.84 -24.22 46.57
N GLU A 642 -29.04 -23.06 45.93
CA GLU A 642 -28.82 -21.76 46.54
C GLU A 642 -30.10 -20.91 46.51
N PRO A 643 -30.37 -20.03 47.52
CA PRO A 643 -31.55 -19.16 47.50
C PRO A 643 -31.44 -18.13 46.38
N LEU A 644 -32.51 -17.94 45.62
CA LEU A 644 -32.62 -17.00 44.50
C LEU A 644 -33.38 -15.75 44.93
N VAL A 645 -32.79 -14.59 44.76
CA VAL A 645 -33.39 -13.32 45.17
C VAL A 645 -34.08 -12.68 43.98
N PHE A 646 -35.39 -12.61 44.00
CA PHE A 646 -36.18 -11.89 43.03
C PHE A 646 -36.18 -10.37 43.33
N THR A 647 -35.94 -9.59 42.31
CA THR A 647 -36.05 -8.13 42.34
C THR A 647 -37.22 -7.63 41.49
N THR A 648 -37.32 -6.35 41.20
CA THR A 648 -38.34 -5.84 40.28
C THR A 648 -38.08 -6.21 38.86
N GLY A 649 -39.08 -6.68 38.08
CA GLY A 649 -39.00 -7.01 36.69
C GLY A 649 -39.08 -8.51 36.39
N THR A 650 -39.06 -8.88 35.10
CA THR A 650 -39.06 -10.27 34.66
C THR A 650 -37.69 -10.87 34.90
N HIS A 651 -37.70 -12.08 35.55
CA HIS A 651 -36.47 -12.85 35.79
C HIS A 651 -36.34 -13.99 34.80
N TYR A 652 -35.12 -14.31 34.51
CA TYR A 652 -34.76 -15.37 33.55
C TYR A 652 -33.83 -16.38 34.21
N VAL A 653 -33.98 -17.64 33.79
CA VAL A 653 -33.12 -18.75 34.09
C VAL A 653 -32.41 -19.23 32.83
N GLY A 654 -31.10 -19.40 32.87
CA GLY A 654 -30.33 -20.16 31.91
C GLY A 654 -29.80 -21.42 32.56
N LEU A 655 -29.90 -22.56 31.85
CA LEU A 655 -29.45 -23.86 32.30
C LEU A 655 -28.28 -24.34 31.44
N ARG A 656 -27.19 -24.79 32.04
CA ARG A 656 -26.05 -25.36 31.32
C ARG A 656 -26.34 -26.81 30.97
N LYS A 657 -26.35 -27.14 29.66
CA LYS A 657 -26.44 -28.52 29.20
C LYS A 657 -25.12 -29.26 29.39
N ARG A 658 -25.15 -30.58 29.22
CA ARG A 658 -23.96 -31.45 29.36
C ARG A 658 -22.81 -31.14 28.39
N ASP A 659 -23.13 -30.64 27.21
CA ASP A 659 -22.18 -30.22 26.20
C ASP A 659 -21.58 -28.81 26.44
N GLY A 660 -21.97 -28.18 27.55
CA GLY A 660 -21.57 -26.81 27.90
C GLY A 660 -22.48 -25.72 27.35
N SER A 661 -23.33 -25.99 26.40
CA SER A 661 -24.26 -25.02 25.81
C SER A 661 -25.36 -24.60 26.82
N ILE A 662 -26.04 -23.51 26.49
CA ILE A 662 -27.12 -22.93 27.33
C ILE A 662 -28.48 -23.30 26.76
N SER A 663 -29.38 -23.74 27.69
CA SER A 663 -30.81 -23.77 27.49
C SER A 663 -31.43 -22.53 28.07
N GLY A 664 -32.22 -21.81 27.33
CA GLY A 664 -32.83 -20.53 27.74
C GLY A 664 -32.36 -19.33 26.95
N PRO A 665 -32.72 -18.07 27.36
CA PRO A 665 -33.31 -17.70 28.66
C PRO A 665 -34.76 -18.10 28.83
N TRP A 666 -35.08 -18.70 29.96
CA TRP A 666 -36.46 -19.09 30.30
C TRP A 666 -37.05 -18.07 31.27
N PRO A 667 -38.17 -17.40 30.96
CA PRO A 667 -38.84 -16.53 31.91
C PRO A 667 -39.40 -17.35 33.08
N VAL A 668 -39.16 -16.87 34.30
CA VAL A 668 -39.56 -17.59 35.52
C VAL A 668 -40.23 -16.67 36.53
N THR A 669 -41.00 -17.27 37.40
CA THR A 669 -41.63 -16.64 38.58
C THR A 669 -41.14 -17.32 39.85
N ALA A 670 -41.30 -16.66 40.99
CA ALA A 670 -40.94 -17.26 42.28
C ALA A 670 -41.81 -18.48 42.57
N GLY A 671 -41.19 -19.55 43.14
CA GLY A 671 -41.88 -20.71 43.61
C GLY A 671 -42.39 -20.52 45.07
N ASN A 672 -42.61 -21.63 45.78
CA ASN A 672 -43.14 -21.63 47.13
C ASN A 672 -42.10 -21.18 48.19
N ASN A 673 -40.84 -21.18 47.85
CA ASN A 673 -39.73 -20.71 48.71
C ASN A 673 -38.58 -20.15 47.83
N GLU A 674 -37.59 -19.58 48.48
CA GLU A 674 -36.41 -18.93 47.81
C GLU A 674 -35.54 -19.88 47.01
N TYR A 675 -35.69 -21.18 47.13
CA TYR A 675 -34.94 -22.22 46.39
C TYR A 675 -35.75 -22.73 45.19
N GLN A 676 -36.87 -22.14 44.86
CA GLN A 676 -37.77 -22.65 43.81
C GLN A 676 -38.11 -21.56 42.79
N VAL A 677 -38.07 -21.96 41.52
CA VAL A 677 -38.57 -21.16 40.40
C VAL A 677 -39.59 -21.96 39.61
N VAL A 678 -40.58 -21.25 39.05
CA VAL A 678 -41.63 -21.84 38.21
C VAL A 678 -41.43 -21.32 36.79
N PHE A 679 -41.32 -22.26 35.82
CA PHE A 679 -41.23 -21.96 34.41
C PHE A 679 -42.62 -21.70 33.81
N SER A 680 -42.65 -20.85 32.77
CA SER A 680 -43.89 -20.64 32.00
C SER A 680 -44.14 -21.72 30.92
N SER A 681 -43.16 -22.56 30.63
CA SER A 681 -43.22 -23.65 29.65
C SER A 681 -42.21 -24.75 30.01
N ALA A 682 -42.45 -25.98 29.50
CA ALA A 682 -41.54 -27.11 29.67
C ALA A 682 -40.14 -26.80 29.09
N LEU A 683 -39.12 -27.30 29.77
CA LEU A 683 -37.73 -27.19 29.30
C LEU A 683 -37.49 -28.04 28.05
N ASP A 684 -36.54 -27.62 27.23
CA ASP A 684 -36.13 -28.33 26.01
C ASP A 684 -35.23 -29.56 26.29
N PHE A 685 -34.85 -29.82 27.53
CA PHE A 685 -34.11 -30.98 27.97
C PHE A 685 -34.43 -31.30 29.44
N THR A 686 -34.05 -32.49 29.87
CA THR A 686 -34.19 -32.90 31.28
C THR A 686 -32.90 -32.58 32.04
N PRO A 687 -32.95 -31.67 33.06
CA PRO A 687 -31.76 -31.38 33.88
C PRO A 687 -31.25 -32.62 34.64
N TYR A 688 -29.94 -32.79 34.71
CA TYR A 688 -29.31 -33.82 35.50
C TYR A 688 -29.25 -33.42 37.00
N THR A 689 -29.79 -34.27 37.86
CA THR A 689 -29.94 -34.06 39.31
C THR A 689 -29.19 -35.10 40.14
N GLY A 690 -28.51 -36.04 39.47
CA GLY A 690 -27.81 -37.16 40.15
C GLY A 690 -26.49 -36.76 40.84
N LEU A 691 -25.80 -37.77 41.40
CA LEU A 691 -24.54 -37.58 42.11
C LEU A 691 -23.33 -38.18 41.36
N ASN A 692 -23.57 -38.89 40.26
CA ASN A 692 -22.51 -39.56 39.51
C ASN A 692 -21.79 -38.66 38.52
N GLU A 693 -22.38 -37.52 38.19
CA GLU A 693 -21.86 -36.50 37.32
C GLU A 693 -22.16 -35.12 37.91
N GLU A 694 -21.56 -34.09 37.38
CA GLU A 694 -21.86 -32.71 37.73
C GLU A 694 -23.33 -32.39 37.48
N ARG A 695 -24.03 -31.82 38.43
CA ARG A 695 -25.42 -31.42 38.31
C ARG A 695 -25.54 -30.24 37.33
N THR A 696 -26.71 -30.13 36.70
CA THR A 696 -27.01 -29.02 35.82
C THR A 696 -26.88 -27.70 36.54
N HIS A 697 -26.02 -26.78 36.03
CA HIS A 697 -25.88 -25.44 36.58
C HIS A 697 -27.00 -24.53 36.12
N VAL A 698 -27.37 -23.67 37.04
CA VAL A 698 -28.43 -22.65 36.87
C VAL A 698 -27.78 -21.28 36.99
N VAL A 699 -28.17 -20.38 36.10
CA VAL A 699 -27.88 -18.94 36.21
C VAL A 699 -29.20 -18.20 36.18
N PHE A 700 -29.36 -17.25 37.12
CA PHE A 700 -30.62 -16.56 37.36
C PHE A 700 -30.39 -15.05 37.51
N GLY A 701 -31.34 -14.22 37.04
CA GLY A 701 -31.29 -12.77 37.23
C GLY A 701 -32.37 -12.02 36.47
N PRO A 702 -32.55 -10.70 36.76
CA PRO A 702 -33.53 -9.87 36.11
C PRO A 702 -33.10 -9.41 34.73
N GLY A 703 -34.00 -9.33 33.75
CA GLY A 703 -33.78 -8.80 32.41
C GLY A 703 -32.59 -9.43 31.72
N GLU A 704 -31.65 -8.63 31.22
CA GLU A 704 -30.42 -9.11 30.56
C GLU A 704 -29.24 -9.30 31.53
N THR A 705 -29.37 -8.91 32.80
CA THR A 705 -28.29 -8.95 33.79
C THR A 705 -28.07 -10.33 34.43
N TRP A 706 -28.85 -11.34 34.05
CA TRP A 706 -28.68 -12.72 34.50
C TRP A 706 -27.35 -13.34 34.06
N ARG A 707 -26.67 -12.76 33.07
CA ARG A 707 -25.35 -13.16 32.57
C ARG A 707 -24.57 -11.95 32.01
N GLN A 708 -23.27 -12.04 31.93
CA GLN A 708 -22.45 -11.15 31.11
C GLN A 708 -22.10 -11.87 29.82
N PRO A 709 -22.62 -11.43 28.64
CA PRO A 709 -22.15 -11.94 27.37
C PRO A 709 -20.73 -11.46 27.10
N ALA A 710 -19.88 -12.35 26.60
CA ALA A 710 -18.50 -12.03 26.27
C ALA A 710 -18.02 -12.81 25.04
N LYS A 711 -17.16 -12.17 24.25
CA LYS A 711 -16.50 -12.81 23.12
C LYS A 711 -15.09 -13.26 23.48
N VAL A 712 -14.79 -14.48 23.15
CA VAL A 712 -13.50 -15.11 23.41
C VAL A 712 -12.44 -14.51 22.48
N ILE A 713 -11.36 -13.96 23.05
CA ILE A 713 -10.21 -13.40 22.32
C ILE A 713 -8.96 -14.27 22.45
N SER A 714 -8.92 -15.15 23.45
CA SER A 714 -7.80 -16.08 23.62
C SER A 714 -8.21 -17.28 24.46
N VAL A 715 -7.78 -18.47 24.05
CA VAL A 715 -7.89 -19.72 24.79
C VAL A 715 -6.48 -20.32 24.88
N LYS A 716 -5.97 -20.52 26.09
CA LYS A 716 -4.60 -21.02 26.29
C LYS A 716 -4.58 -22.15 27.32
N PRO A 717 -3.88 -23.27 27.08
CA PRO A 717 -3.67 -24.27 28.10
C PRO A 717 -2.85 -23.67 29.25
N ARG A 718 -3.23 -23.99 30.51
CA ARG A 718 -2.52 -23.59 31.72
C ARG A 718 -2.17 -24.81 32.51
N GLY A 719 -0.97 -25.35 32.33
CA GLY A 719 -0.57 -26.63 32.87
C GLY A 719 -1.29 -27.81 32.22
N LEU A 720 -1.51 -28.92 32.96
CA LEU A 720 -2.05 -30.16 32.41
C LEU A 720 -3.59 -30.24 32.45
N TYR A 721 -4.24 -29.49 33.35
CA TYR A 721 -5.67 -29.69 33.67
C TYR A 721 -6.49 -28.39 33.61
N ALA A 722 -5.87 -27.28 33.29
CA ALA A 722 -6.58 -26.00 33.25
C ALA A 722 -6.41 -25.28 31.93
N VAL A 723 -7.39 -24.47 31.59
CA VAL A 723 -7.45 -23.63 30.41
C VAL A 723 -7.72 -22.20 30.83
N GLU A 724 -6.92 -21.27 30.39
CA GLU A 724 -7.10 -19.84 30.57
C GLU A 724 -7.90 -19.28 29.39
N ILE A 725 -8.98 -18.59 29.68
CA ILE A 725 -9.82 -17.88 28.72
C ILE A 725 -9.71 -16.40 28.99
N GLU A 726 -9.43 -15.65 27.93
CA GLU A 726 -9.50 -14.20 27.91
C GLU A 726 -10.58 -13.78 26.93
N CYS A 727 -11.47 -12.88 27.34
CA CYS A 727 -12.60 -12.44 26.54
C CYS A 727 -12.88 -10.95 26.79
N VAL A 728 -13.64 -10.36 25.86
CA VAL A 728 -14.14 -8.98 25.96
C VAL A 728 -15.66 -9.02 26.06
N ASN A 729 -16.25 -8.10 26.81
CA ASN A 729 -17.72 -8.03 26.90
C ASN A 729 -18.33 -7.84 25.51
N GLU A 730 -19.43 -8.54 25.25
CA GLU A 730 -20.22 -8.37 24.05
C GLU A 730 -21.36 -7.38 24.30
N ASP A 731 -21.67 -6.58 23.24
CA ASP A 731 -22.77 -5.65 23.21
C ASP A 731 -23.34 -5.59 21.80
N VAL A 732 -24.63 -5.85 21.63
CA VAL A 732 -25.34 -5.86 20.35
C VAL A 732 -25.21 -4.53 19.61
N SER A 733 -25.05 -3.41 20.32
CA SER A 733 -24.85 -2.09 19.73
C SER A 733 -23.60 -2.00 18.87
N VAL A 734 -22.59 -2.87 19.07
CA VAL A 734 -21.40 -2.94 18.22
C VAL A 734 -21.76 -3.35 16.80
N HIS A 735 -22.64 -4.32 16.66
CA HIS A 735 -23.01 -4.90 15.37
C HIS A 735 -24.09 -4.11 14.64
N SER A 736 -24.96 -3.43 15.39
CA SER A 736 -26.02 -2.58 14.84
C SER A 736 -25.56 -1.15 14.52
N ALA A 737 -24.41 -0.73 14.99
CA ALA A 737 -23.92 0.65 14.85
C ALA A 737 -23.77 1.15 13.42
N GLU A 738 -23.54 0.24 12.47
CA GLU A 738 -23.36 0.57 11.03
C GLU A 738 -24.67 0.51 10.24
N ASN A 739 -25.78 0.01 10.83
CA ASN A 739 -27.04 -0.18 10.14
C ASN A 739 -27.62 1.15 9.67
N GLY A 740 -27.97 1.22 8.38
CA GLY A 740 -28.56 2.43 7.78
C GLY A 740 -27.58 3.60 7.60
N LEU A 741 -26.29 3.44 7.95
CA LEU A 741 -25.26 4.46 7.73
C LEU A 741 -24.62 4.30 6.35
N THR A 742 -24.45 5.44 5.67
CA THR A 742 -23.69 5.55 4.42
C THR A 742 -22.50 6.46 4.63
N ALA A 743 -21.42 6.21 3.90
CA ALA A 743 -20.26 7.09 3.95
C ALA A 743 -20.68 8.52 3.58
N PRO A 744 -20.27 9.54 4.35
CA PRO A 744 -20.58 10.94 4.04
C PRO A 744 -20.15 11.27 2.62
N ALA A 745 -20.86 12.16 1.91
CA ALA A 745 -20.43 12.57 0.57
C ALA A 745 -18.99 13.10 0.61
N VAL A 746 -18.22 12.82 -0.44
CA VAL A 746 -16.85 13.36 -0.53
C VAL A 746 -16.96 14.85 -0.71
N ASN A 747 -16.53 15.61 0.26
CA ASN A 747 -16.34 17.03 0.06
C ASN A 747 -14.98 17.21 -0.66
N TYR A 748 -15.04 17.46 -1.97
CA TYR A 748 -13.84 17.71 -2.80
C TYR A 748 -13.21 19.07 -2.50
N SER A 749 -13.94 19.94 -1.84
CA SER A 749 -13.49 21.27 -1.47
C SER A 749 -12.81 21.22 -0.08
N GLN A 750 -11.53 20.91 -0.05
CA GLN A 750 -10.65 21.30 1.07
C GLN A 750 -10.16 22.75 0.91
N LEU A 751 -10.73 23.45 -0.03
CA LEU A 751 -10.46 24.87 -0.22
C LEU A 751 -11.02 25.59 1.01
N PRO A 752 -10.27 26.49 1.63
CA PRO A 752 -10.82 27.36 2.67
C PRO A 752 -12.11 28.03 2.13
N THR A 753 -13.16 28.01 2.90
CA THR A 753 -14.47 28.57 2.51
C THR A 753 -14.43 30.11 2.35
N ASN A 754 -13.29 30.74 2.51
CA ASN A 754 -13.05 32.18 2.42
C ASN A 754 -12.15 32.53 1.24
N TYR A 755 -12.47 32.05 0.03
CA TYR A 755 -11.85 32.64 -1.15
C TYR A 755 -12.49 33.99 -1.46
N THR A 756 -11.70 35.03 -1.35
CA THR A 756 -12.07 36.33 -1.91
C THR A 756 -11.95 36.19 -3.43
N ALA A 757 -13.08 36.32 -4.12
CA ALA A 757 -13.11 36.32 -5.58
C ALA A 757 -12.21 37.46 -6.12
N PRO A 758 -11.36 37.20 -7.15
CA PRO A 758 -10.49 38.24 -7.68
C PRO A 758 -11.34 39.39 -8.24
N VAL A 759 -11.18 40.59 -7.69
CA VAL A 759 -11.92 41.77 -8.12
C VAL A 759 -11.00 42.69 -8.91
N ILE A 760 -11.39 43.00 -10.14
CA ILE A 760 -10.71 44.00 -10.95
C ILE A 760 -11.16 45.37 -10.48
N ALA A 761 -10.24 46.21 -10.03
CA ALA A 761 -10.57 47.53 -9.48
C ALA A 761 -10.88 48.57 -10.58
N SER A 762 -10.26 48.44 -11.76
CA SER A 762 -10.51 49.36 -12.87
C SER A 762 -10.27 48.68 -14.23
N LEU A 763 -11.08 49.04 -15.20
CA LEU A 763 -10.97 48.65 -16.61
C LEU A 763 -10.89 49.95 -17.44
N PHE A 764 -9.95 50.01 -18.36
CA PHE A 764 -9.80 51.14 -19.30
C PHE A 764 -9.84 50.60 -20.71
N LEU A 765 -10.54 51.33 -21.58
CA LEU A 765 -10.62 51.02 -23.01
C LEU A 765 -9.94 52.15 -23.78
N LYS A 766 -8.97 51.80 -24.63
CA LYS A 766 -8.21 52.75 -25.47
C LYS A 766 -8.26 52.28 -26.90
N SER A 767 -8.35 53.19 -27.84
CA SER A 767 -8.14 52.86 -29.26
C SER A 767 -6.73 52.37 -29.47
N SER A 768 -6.56 51.34 -30.29
CA SER A 768 -5.22 50.88 -30.68
C SER A 768 -4.57 51.97 -31.59
N THR A 769 -3.33 52.32 -31.30
CA THR A 769 -2.58 53.28 -32.12
C THR A 769 -2.06 52.67 -33.42
N THR A 770 -2.01 51.35 -33.50
CA THR A 770 -1.49 50.62 -34.66
C THR A 770 -2.57 50.03 -35.55
N ASP A 771 -3.79 49.84 -35.02
CA ASP A 771 -4.91 49.27 -35.75
C ASP A 771 -6.24 49.85 -35.22
N VAL A 772 -6.82 50.74 -35.99
CA VAL A 772 -8.07 51.45 -35.66
C VAL A 772 -9.30 50.54 -35.52
N SER A 773 -9.21 49.32 -36.01
CA SER A 773 -10.25 48.29 -35.84
C SER A 773 -10.18 47.59 -34.49
N LYS A 774 -9.21 47.92 -33.64
CA LYS A 774 -9.01 47.27 -32.34
C LYS A 774 -9.08 48.24 -31.18
N VAL A 775 -9.69 47.77 -30.11
CA VAL A 775 -9.76 48.45 -28.82
C VAL A 775 -8.87 47.69 -27.85
N LEU A 776 -7.94 48.38 -27.26
CA LEU A 776 -7.11 47.84 -26.22
C LEU A 776 -7.85 47.98 -24.87
N ALA A 777 -8.26 46.86 -24.30
CA ALA A 777 -8.75 46.78 -22.94
C ALA A 777 -7.58 46.57 -21.99
N VAL A 778 -7.44 47.44 -20.99
CA VAL A 778 -6.40 47.39 -19.96
C VAL A 778 -7.08 47.43 -18.60
N TRP A 779 -6.69 46.56 -17.69
CA TRP A 779 -7.26 46.49 -16.35
C TRP A 779 -6.21 46.38 -15.26
N THR A 780 -6.61 46.75 -14.05
CA THR A 780 -5.73 46.55 -12.88
C THR A 780 -5.63 45.08 -12.55
N PRO A 781 -4.42 44.55 -12.25
CA PRO A 781 -4.26 43.19 -11.77
C PRO A 781 -5.12 42.92 -10.54
N ALA A 782 -5.88 41.82 -10.55
CA ALA A 782 -6.70 41.40 -9.43
C ALA A 782 -5.95 40.39 -8.57
N PRO A 783 -5.73 40.64 -7.27
CA PRO A 783 -5.08 39.68 -6.38
C PRO A 783 -5.83 38.34 -6.39
N GLY A 784 -5.10 37.24 -6.59
CA GLY A 784 -5.66 35.89 -6.64
C GLY A 784 -6.25 35.46 -7.98
N ALA A 785 -6.06 36.26 -9.05
CA ALA A 785 -6.39 35.86 -10.41
C ALA A 785 -5.21 35.15 -11.07
N ASP A 786 -5.45 33.96 -11.60
CA ASP A 786 -4.51 33.20 -12.42
C ASP A 786 -4.65 33.58 -13.90
N THR A 787 -5.87 33.83 -14.35
CA THR A 787 -6.22 34.24 -15.72
C THR A 787 -7.31 35.30 -15.71
N TYR A 788 -7.49 35.96 -16.84
CA TYR A 788 -8.56 36.92 -17.08
C TYR A 788 -9.39 36.47 -18.26
N GLN A 789 -10.72 36.57 -18.14
CA GLN A 789 -11.66 36.25 -19.17
C GLN A 789 -12.26 37.56 -19.73
N ILE A 790 -12.25 37.70 -21.06
CA ILE A 790 -12.74 38.87 -21.78
C ILE A 790 -13.91 38.45 -22.63
N GLU A 791 -15.00 39.19 -22.52
CA GLU A 791 -16.21 39.02 -23.34
C GLU A 791 -16.65 40.35 -23.95
N MET A 792 -17.35 40.23 -25.06
CA MET A 792 -17.84 41.36 -25.84
C MET A 792 -19.34 41.18 -26.14
N ALA A 793 -20.08 42.29 -26.16
CA ALA A 793 -21.46 42.34 -26.61
C ALA A 793 -21.71 43.62 -27.40
N SER A 794 -22.76 43.65 -28.23
CA SER A 794 -23.23 44.86 -28.92
C SER A 794 -24.27 45.55 -28.04
N GLY A 795 -24.08 46.83 -27.78
CA GLY A 795 -25.00 47.62 -26.93
C GLY A 795 -24.32 48.84 -26.32
N THR A 796 -25.06 49.64 -25.61
CA THR A 796 -24.57 50.84 -24.90
C THR A 796 -24.64 50.74 -23.41
N ASP A 797 -25.57 49.94 -22.87
CA ASP A 797 -25.75 49.75 -21.44
C ASP A 797 -25.36 48.34 -21.07
N PRO A 798 -24.31 48.13 -20.22
CA PRO A 798 -23.86 46.83 -19.81
C PRO A 798 -24.87 46.05 -18.94
N ASN A 799 -25.91 46.73 -18.42
CA ASN A 799 -26.94 46.13 -17.58
C ASN A 799 -28.25 45.86 -18.35
N ALA A 800 -28.28 46.11 -19.67
CA ALA A 800 -29.47 45.89 -20.46
C ALA A 800 -29.88 44.41 -20.50
N ALA A 801 -31.20 44.18 -20.40
CA ALA A 801 -31.71 42.82 -20.48
C ALA A 801 -31.59 42.28 -21.92
N GLY A 802 -31.17 41.03 -22.11
CA GLY A 802 -31.07 40.36 -23.39
C GLY A 802 -29.72 40.52 -24.10
N LEU A 803 -28.70 41.10 -23.49
CA LEU A 803 -27.36 41.15 -24.03
C LEU A 803 -26.78 39.75 -24.19
N VAL A 804 -26.29 39.46 -25.41
CA VAL A 804 -25.56 38.22 -25.69
C VAL A 804 -24.08 38.51 -25.63
N TRP A 805 -23.45 38.00 -24.59
CA TRP A 805 -22.01 38.12 -24.37
C TRP A 805 -21.26 36.98 -25.04
N THR A 806 -20.32 37.33 -25.89
CA THR A 806 -19.46 36.34 -26.59
C THR A 806 -18.05 36.40 -26.01
N ARG A 807 -17.49 35.23 -25.64
CA ARG A 807 -16.12 35.15 -25.16
C ARG A 807 -15.14 35.45 -26.28
N VAL A 808 -14.25 36.39 -26.02
CA VAL A 808 -13.25 36.86 -27.00
C VAL A 808 -11.90 36.24 -26.73
N ALA A 809 -11.53 36.15 -25.43
CA ALA A 809 -10.22 35.64 -25.04
C ALA A 809 -10.17 35.23 -23.58
N GLU A 810 -9.12 34.47 -23.28
CA GLU A 810 -8.60 34.23 -21.93
C GLU A 810 -7.08 34.48 -21.95
N THR A 811 -6.58 35.24 -20.99
CA THR A 811 -5.17 35.66 -20.95
C THR A 811 -4.65 35.74 -19.51
N THR A 812 -3.36 35.57 -19.32
CA THR A 812 -2.67 35.84 -18.05
C THR A 812 -2.19 37.32 -17.97
N ALA A 813 -2.19 38.03 -19.09
CA ALA A 813 -1.81 39.45 -19.15
C ALA A 813 -2.96 40.33 -18.64
N ASN A 814 -2.64 41.53 -18.17
CA ASN A 814 -3.59 42.54 -17.72
C ASN A 814 -4.07 43.47 -18.82
N ASN A 815 -3.97 43.05 -20.09
CA ASN A 815 -4.46 43.75 -21.26
C ASN A 815 -4.81 42.79 -22.39
N TRP A 816 -5.71 43.23 -23.30
CA TRP A 816 -6.06 42.46 -24.50
C TRP A 816 -6.62 43.39 -25.59
N ALA A 817 -6.25 43.17 -26.84
CA ALA A 817 -6.77 43.88 -27.96
C ALA A 817 -8.03 43.17 -28.52
N VAL A 818 -9.18 43.78 -28.34
CA VAL A 818 -10.48 43.28 -28.83
C VAL A 818 -10.78 43.93 -30.20
N THR A 819 -11.20 43.11 -31.18
CA THR A 819 -11.64 43.64 -32.48
C THR A 819 -13.02 44.28 -32.29
N ALA A 820 -13.10 45.59 -32.39
CA ALA A 820 -14.37 46.34 -32.35
C ALA A 820 -14.86 46.54 -33.78
N LEU A 821 -16.16 46.32 -34.03
CA LEU A 821 -16.79 46.61 -35.30
C LEU A 821 -16.85 48.13 -35.48
N TYR A 822 -16.30 48.62 -36.57
CA TYR A 822 -16.32 50.05 -36.89
C TYR A 822 -17.76 50.57 -36.99
N GLY A 823 -18.10 51.59 -36.19
CA GLY A 823 -19.43 52.13 -36.11
C GLY A 823 -20.46 51.41 -35.27
N ALA A 824 -20.09 50.25 -34.64
CA ALA A 824 -20.93 49.55 -33.72
C ALA A 824 -20.64 49.96 -32.27
N GLN A 825 -21.69 50.10 -31.46
CA GLN A 825 -21.59 50.33 -30.03
C GLN A 825 -21.16 48.99 -29.37
N THR A 826 -19.99 49.01 -28.76
CA THR A 826 -19.38 47.77 -28.22
C THR A 826 -19.24 47.83 -26.71
N LEU A 827 -19.74 46.83 -26.05
CA LEU A 827 -19.52 46.59 -24.62
C LEU A 827 -18.42 45.54 -24.46
N ILE A 828 -17.46 45.81 -23.57
CA ILE A 828 -16.39 44.89 -23.21
C ILE A 828 -16.45 44.70 -21.73
N ARG A 829 -16.43 43.44 -21.29
CA ARG A 829 -16.31 43.07 -19.88
C ARG A 829 -15.15 42.11 -19.61
N VAL A 830 -14.56 42.30 -18.44
CA VAL A 830 -13.40 41.49 -18.01
C VAL A 830 -13.65 41.02 -16.58
N ARG A 831 -13.25 39.83 -16.29
CA ARG A 831 -13.16 39.30 -14.89
C ARG A 831 -11.86 38.56 -14.67
N GLY A 832 -11.37 38.60 -13.44
CA GLY A 832 -10.30 37.71 -12.97
C GLY A 832 -10.86 36.32 -12.66
N VAL A 833 -10.12 35.31 -12.99
CA VAL A 833 -10.41 33.91 -12.68
C VAL A 833 -9.20 33.33 -11.96
N GLY A 834 -9.42 32.91 -10.72
CA GLY A 834 -8.50 32.12 -9.92
C GLY A 834 -9.22 30.82 -9.53
N LEU A 835 -9.12 30.41 -8.29
CA LEU A 835 -9.89 29.28 -7.77
C LEU A 835 -11.42 29.51 -7.83
N VAL A 836 -11.85 30.76 -7.82
CA VAL A 836 -13.24 31.21 -8.04
C VAL A 836 -13.21 32.34 -9.04
N ALA A 837 -14.21 32.40 -9.93
CA ALA A 837 -14.33 33.53 -10.87
C ALA A 837 -14.84 34.78 -10.15
N GLY A 838 -14.18 35.90 -10.39
CA GLY A 838 -14.56 37.20 -9.88
C GLY A 838 -15.77 37.83 -10.62
N PRO A 839 -16.29 38.95 -10.11
CA PRO A 839 -17.33 39.66 -10.75
C PRO A 839 -16.85 40.26 -12.09
N TRP A 840 -17.79 40.41 -13.03
CA TRP A 840 -17.53 41.07 -14.27
C TRP A 840 -17.46 42.59 -14.06
N LEU A 841 -16.45 43.23 -14.65
CA LEU A 841 -16.38 44.68 -14.81
C LEU A 841 -16.55 44.98 -16.29
N ALA A 842 -17.58 45.77 -16.62
CA ALA A 842 -17.95 46.07 -18.00
C ALA A 842 -17.82 47.55 -18.29
N LEU A 843 -17.34 47.88 -19.46
CA LEU A 843 -17.34 49.26 -20.00
C LEU A 843 -17.87 49.31 -21.43
N PHE A 844 -18.48 50.44 -21.75
CA PHE A 844 -18.91 50.78 -23.08
C PHE A 844 -17.77 51.46 -23.85
N TYR A 845 -17.62 51.08 -25.10
CA TYR A 845 -16.77 51.77 -26.08
C TYR A 845 -17.63 52.28 -27.20
N GLY A 846 -17.78 53.59 -27.29
CA GLY A 846 -18.52 54.28 -28.36
C GLY A 846 -17.76 54.33 -29.67
N SER A 847 -18.44 54.44 -30.79
CA SER A 847 -17.80 54.58 -32.09
C SER A 847 -16.95 55.87 -32.16
N VAL A 848 -15.83 55.77 -32.88
CA VAL A 848 -14.89 56.90 -33.05
C VAL A 848 -15.58 58.11 -33.78
N SER A 849 -16.78 57.90 -34.39
CA SER A 849 -17.55 58.95 -35.03
C SER A 849 -18.19 59.98 -34.07
N ASP A 850 -18.25 59.60 -32.76
CA ASP A 850 -18.83 60.52 -31.75
C ASP A 850 -17.84 61.51 -31.13
N TYR A 851 -16.56 61.43 -31.54
CA TYR A 851 -15.45 62.20 -30.95
C TYR A 851 -14.65 62.86 -32.06
N MET A 852 -14.32 64.11 -31.92
CA MET A 852 -13.48 64.89 -32.83
C MET A 852 -12.09 65.06 -32.20
N TRP A 853 -11.03 64.73 -32.98
CA TRP A 853 -9.65 65.02 -32.54
C TRP A 853 -9.39 66.51 -32.60
N VAL A 854 -8.96 67.11 -31.50
CA VAL A 854 -8.38 68.44 -31.47
C VAL A 854 -6.88 68.35 -31.74
N ASN A 855 -6.26 69.33 -32.30
CA ASN A 855 -4.80 69.35 -32.64
C ASN A 855 -3.85 69.21 -31.46
N ASP A 856 -4.37 68.93 -30.32
CA ASP A 856 -3.63 68.59 -29.14
C ASP A 856 -3.73 67.04 -28.91
N ALA A 857 -2.62 66.33 -29.02
CA ALA A 857 -2.55 64.87 -29.03
C ALA A 857 -3.08 64.17 -27.73
N ALA A 858 -3.55 64.96 -26.78
CA ALA A 858 -4.02 64.46 -25.48
C ALA A 858 -5.54 64.57 -25.28
N ASN A 859 -6.30 65.27 -26.14
CA ASN A 859 -7.71 65.62 -25.90
C ASN A 859 -8.61 65.26 -27.08
N MET A 860 -9.80 64.67 -26.79
CA MET A 860 -10.87 64.42 -27.77
C MET A 860 -12.13 65.19 -27.36
N TRP A 861 -12.86 65.74 -28.33
CA TRP A 861 -14.16 66.38 -28.10
C TRP A 861 -15.29 65.45 -28.53
N ASN A 862 -16.36 65.42 -27.76
CA ASN A 862 -17.59 64.73 -28.13
C ASN A 862 -18.29 65.57 -29.22
N VAL A 863 -18.58 64.94 -30.34
CA VAL A 863 -19.22 65.67 -31.50
C VAL A 863 -20.64 66.17 -31.22
N THR A 864 -21.31 65.45 -30.27
CA THR A 864 -22.68 65.81 -29.89
C THR A 864 -22.78 66.78 -28.68
N ASP A 865 -21.68 66.87 -27.91
CA ASP A 865 -21.58 67.81 -26.78
C ASP A 865 -20.21 68.49 -26.75
N THR A 866 -20.13 69.66 -27.31
CA THR A 866 -18.92 70.46 -27.45
C THR A 866 -18.40 71.03 -26.14
N THR A 867 -19.07 70.79 -25.05
CA THR A 867 -18.64 71.23 -23.69
C THR A 867 -17.84 70.13 -22.92
N LEU A 868 -17.87 68.92 -23.41
CA LEU A 868 -17.18 67.76 -22.73
C LEU A 868 -15.84 67.42 -23.42
N MET A 869 -14.75 67.70 -22.75
CA MET A 869 -13.41 67.37 -23.20
C MET A 869 -12.89 66.15 -22.38
N TRP A 870 -12.42 65.09 -23.07
CA TRP A 870 -11.83 63.92 -22.43
C TRP A 870 -10.32 63.99 -22.46
N LYS A 871 -9.70 63.70 -21.28
CA LYS A 871 -8.25 63.58 -21.16
C LYS A 871 -7.77 62.23 -21.53
#